data_4d48ce0283671d76de6a7bb1579e401c
#
_entry.id   4d48ce0283671d76de6a7bb1579e401c
#
_cell.length_a   1.000
_cell.length_b   1.000
_cell.length_c   1.000
_cell.angle_alpha   90.00
_cell.angle_beta   90.00
_cell.angle_gamma   90.00
#
_symmetry.space_group_name_H-M   'P 1'
#
loop_
_entity.id
_entity.type
_entity.pdbx_description
1 polymer ?
#
loop_
_entity_poly.entity_id
_entity_poly.type
_entity_poly.pdbx_seq_one_letter_code
_entity_poly.pdbx_strand_id
1 'polypeptide(L)'
;MAEMTPMMQKYMETKQEYPDCILFYRLGDFYEMFFEDAITASRELEITLTGKSCGLEERAPMCGVPFHAVDGYLNKLVSKGYKVAICEQVEDPKTAKGLVKREVTRVVTPGTNLNIQALEESKNNFLMCISYFTNSIGISVADVTTGDYFLAEVTDLKRLFDEICKYNPSEIICNEAFMVSGFDIEDLKGRMNTSVYTLDNRYFDEAGCKKCLQKHFKVSSLIGMGVEDFPAGIIAAGALMLYLQDTQKISLAHFTHLYPYATGKYMLLDSSTRRNLELTETLREKQKRGSLLWVLDKTKTAMGARTLRHFIEQPLIYKEDIEHRQGAVEALFKDSISRDELREYLNPIYDMERLLSKVSYQSINPRDMIAFRNSLEMLPHIKAVLESFENPQIVELRDEIDDLKDVYKMIFDAIVEEAPLQSKEGGIIKEGYNSDIDYLRNAKSEGKNWLAELENTERERTGIKNLRVKFNKVFGYYLEVTNSYLNLVPEEYIRKQTLTNAERFTTVRLKELEDTILNAEDKLNNLEYEEFCKVRDYIAAQLERIQRTAKAVATLDALCSLAYVAEQNHYVKPTLNEKGIIDIKDGRHPVVEKMIQHDMFIPNDTFLDNNNHCISVITGPNMAGKSTYMRQTALIVLMAQIGSYVPAGSAKIGVVDRIFTRVGASDDLASGQSTFMIEMNEVSNILRNATSKSLLILDEIGRGTSTFDGLSIAWAVIEHISNRKLLGAKTLFATHYHELTELEGKMSNVNNYCIAVKEKGDDIVFLRKIVKGGADKSYGIQVAKLAGVPDMVIDRAKEIVEQLTDNDIIEKVQSIAQTTNKSDKKASVPKYDEVDLAQFSLFDTVTDEDVIAELKEIDITTLTPLDAMNTLYRLQNKLKNRW
;
A
#
# COMPACT_ATOMS: atom_id res chain seq x y z
N MET A 1 11.79 31.37 -40.95
CA MET A 1 11.87 30.54 -39.73
C MET A 1 11.18 29.24 -40.05
N ALA A 2 11.86 28.10 -39.85
CA ALA A 2 11.20 26.82 -40.04
C ALA A 2 10.08 26.69 -39.01
N GLU A 3 8.84 26.53 -39.47
CA GLU A 3 7.69 26.35 -38.58
C GLU A 3 7.52 24.86 -38.25
N MET A 4 7.23 24.57 -36.98
CA MET A 4 6.89 23.21 -36.57
C MET A 4 5.68 22.70 -37.35
N THR A 5 5.66 21.40 -37.62
CA THR A 5 4.48 20.75 -38.23
C THR A 5 3.25 20.96 -37.36
N PRO A 6 2.04 21.08 -37.95
CA PRO A 6 0.78 21.32 -37.20
C PRO A 6 0.54 20.27 -36.08
N MET A 7 0.95 19.04 -36.30
CA MET A 7 0.87 17.97 -35.31
C MET A 7 1.79 18.23 -34.11
N MET A 8 3.01 18.71 -34.37
CA MET A 8 3.98 18.99 -33.32
C MET A 8 3.64 20.26 -32.54
N GLN A 9 3.05 21.27 -33.22
CA GLN A 9 2.49 22.44 -32.54
C GLN A 9 1.41 22.04 -31.54
N LYS A 10 0.48 21.14 -31.94
CA LYS A 10 -0.58 20.64 -31.07
C LYS A 10 -0.05 19.81 -29.91
N TYR A 11 1.01 19.00 -30.13
CA TYR A 11 1.70 18.29 -29.06
C TYR A 11 2.27 19.25 -28.03
N MET A 12 2.96 20.33 -28.48
CA MET A 12 3.56 21.33 -27.59
C MET A 12 2.51 22.13 -26.82
N GLU A 13 1.37 22.48 -27.44
CA GLU A 13 0.24 23.11 -26.75
C GLU A 13 -0.26 22.21 -25.61
N THR A 14 -0.50 20.91 -25.91
CA THR A 14 -0.92 19.94 -24.90
C THR A 14 0.12 19.78 -23.80
N LYS A 15 1.42 19.74 -24.15
CA LYS A 15 2.51 19.63 -23.17
C LYS A 15 2.61 20.86 -22.25
N GLN A 16 2.31 22.05 -22.73
CA GLN A 16 2.28 23.26 -21.90
C GLN A 16 1.18 23.23 -20.83
N GLU A 17 0.06 22.53 -21.10
CA GLU A 17 -1.01 22.33 -20.11
C GLU A 17 -0.61 21.30 -19.02
N TYR A 18 0.31 20.37 -19.35
CA TYR A 18 0.77 19.29 -18.45
C TYR A 18 2.31 19.24 -18.34
N PRO A 19 2.96 20.30 -17.85
CA PRO A 19 4.42 20.45 -17.91
C PRO A 19 5.15 19.41 -17.05
N ASP A 20 4.57 18.98 -15.93
CA ASP A 20 5.11 18.03 -14.97
C ASP A 20 4.79 16.54 -15.29
N CYS A 21 4.09 16.28 -16.39
CA CYS A 21 3.69 14.94 -16.81
C CYS A 21 4.49 14.47 -18.05
N ILE A 22 4.84 13.20 -18.13
CA ILE A 22 5.28 12.57 -19.38
C ILE A 22 4.04 12.41 -20.27
N LEU A 23 4.03 13.01 -21.46
CA LEU A 23 2.87 13.01 -22.33
C LEU A 23 2.88 11.80 -23.29
N PHE A 24 1.96 10.88 -23.07
CA PHE A 24 1.68 9.74 -23.96
C PHE A 24 0.69 10.19 -25.04
N TYR A 25 1.20 10.55 -26.20
CA TYR A 25 0.39 11.15 -27.27
C TYR A 25 0.00 10.11 -28.31
N ARG A 26 -1.29 9.83 -28.48
CA ARG A 26 -1.80 8.79 -29.38
C ARG A 26 -1.61 9.15 -30.84
N LEU A 27 -0.85 8.32 -31.57
CA LEU A 27 -0.64 8.44 -33.00
C LEU A 27 -0.81 7.05 -33.65
N GLY A 28 -1.99 6.79 -34.23
CA GLY A 28 -2.34 5.49 -34.76
C GLY A 28 -2.31 4.39 -33.69
N ASP A 29 -1.51 3.35 -33.87
CA ASP A 29 -1.40 2.22 -32.96
C ASP A 29 -0.35 2.40 -31.86
N PHE A 30 0.24 3.60 -31.74
CA PHE A 30 1.27 3.90 -30.75
C PHE A 30 0.89 5.11 -29.88
N TYR A 31 1.41 5.11 -28.66
CA TYR A 31 1.64 6.35 -27.90
C TYR A 31 3.07 6.78 -28.13
N GLU A 32 3.24 7.95 -28.74
CA GLU A 32 4.54 8.54 -29.00
C GLU A 32 4.83 9.68 -28.03
N MET A 33 6.07 9.74 -27.56
CA MET A 33 6.61 10.78 -26.69
C MET A 33 7.68 11.54 -27.46
N PHE A 34 7.81 12.83 -27.21
CA PHE A 34 8.74 13.69 -27.91
C PHE A 34 9.58 14.53 -26.96
N PHE A 35 10.71 15.06 -27.45
CA PHE A 35 11.65 15.92 -26.73
C PHE A 35 12.12 15.32 -25.41
N GLU A 36 12.09 16.09 -24.33
CA GLU A 36 12.51 15.64 -22.97
C GLU A 36 11.72 14.46 -22.46
N ASP A 37 10.43 14.38 -22.78
CA ASP A 37 9.59 13.23 -22.40
C ASP A 37 10.10 11.94 -23.06
N ALA A 38 10.54 12.01 -24.32
CA ALA A 38 11.09 10.86 -25.03
C ALA A 38 12.44 10.42 -24.45
N ILE A 39 13.31 11.37 -24.09
CA ILE A 39 14.62 11.08 -23.49
C ILE A 39 14.42 10.40 -22.12
N THR A 40 13.56 10.96 -21.29
CA THR A 40 13.23 10.40 -19.97
C THR A 40 12.58 9.03 -20.10
N ALA A 41 11.53 8.90 -20.91
CA ALA A 41 10.82 7.64 -21.08
C ALA A 41 11.71 6.54 -21.71
N SER A 42 12.55 6.88 -22.69
CA SER A 42 13.48 5.93 -23.29
C SER A 42 14.45 5.36 -22.24
N ARG A 43 15.00 6.20 -21.38
CA ARG A 43 15.91 5.79 -20.30
C ARG A 43 15.20 4.93 -19.25
N GLU A 44 14.05 5.39 -18.76
CA GLU A 44 13.33 4.73 -17.65
C GLU A 44 12.64 3.43 -18.06
N LEU A 45 12.22 3.34 -19.34
CA LEU A 45 11.53 2.16 -19.88
C LEU A 45 12.48 1.20 -20.62
N GLU A 46 13.74 1.61 -20.85
CA GLU A 46 14.75 0.86 -21.63
C GLU A 46 14.27 0.58 -23.06
N ILE A 47 13.63 1.57 -23.70
CA ILE A 47 13.16 1.50 -25.09
C ILE A 47 14.00 2.37 -26.00
N THR A 48 14.01 2.05 -27.32
CA THR A 48 14.83 2.73 -28.30
C THR A 48 14.41 4.20 -28.46
N LEU A 49 15.37 5.12 -28.30
CA LEU A 49 15.22 6.52 -28.67
C LEU A 49 15.49 6.69 -30.16
N THR A 50 14.55 7.30 -30.87
CA THR A 50 14.64 7.59 -32.30
C THR A 50 14.45 9.08 -32.58
N GLY A 51 14.29 9.52 -33.80
CA GLY A 51 14.02 10.90 -34.15
C GLY A 51 12.91 11.03 -35.19
N LYS A 52 11.98 11.96 -35.03
CA LYS A 52 10.92 12.29 -35.99
C LYS A 52 11.11 13.67 -36.59
N SER A 53 10.86 13.82 -37.87
CA SER A 53 10.88 15.13 -38.51
C SER A 53 9.76 16.02 -37.98
N CYS A 54 10.07 17.20 -37.44
CA CYS A 54 9.14 18.09 -36.79
C CYS A 54 8.96 19.44 -37.51
N GLY A 55 9.60 19.62 -38.68
CA GLY A 55 9.59 20.88 -39.41
C GLY A 55 10.77 21.80 -39.07
N LEU A 56 11.56 21.45 -38.05
CA LEU A 56 12.81 22.14 -37.68
C LEU A 56 14.00 21.44 -38.39
N GLU A 57 15.17 22.10 -38.39
CA GLU A 57 16.40 21.53 -38.98
C GLU A 57 16.84 20.24 -38.27
N GLU A 58 16.66 20.17 -36.96
CA GLU A 58 16.92 18.98 -36.13
C GLU A 58 15.65 18.13 -35.97
N ARG A 59 15.84 16.80 -35.97
CA ARG A 59 14.77 15.85 -35.70
C ARG A 59 14.43 15.87 -34.20
N ALA A 60 13.15 15.93 -33.87
CA ALA A 60 12.73 15.82 -32.49
C ALA A 60 13.05 14.42 -31.95
N PRO A 61 13.74 14.28 -30.80
CA PRO A 61 13.85 13.01 -30.10
C PRO A 61 12.47 12.39 -29.91
N MET A 62 12.33 11.09 -30.17
CA MET A 62 11.06 10.37 -30.11
C MET A 62 11.26 8.96 -29.65
N CYS A 63 10.41 8.48 -28.78
CA CYS A 63 10.18 7.07 -28.49
C CYS A 63 8.68 6.76 -28.47
N GLY A 64 8.31 5.49 -28.52
CA GLY A 64 6.89 5.13 -28.53
C GLY A 64 6.66 3.72 -28.05
N VAL A 65 5.46 3.50 -27.52
CA VAL A 65 4.98 2.21 -27.04
C VAL A 65 3.68 1.82 -27.75
N PRO A 66 3.47 0.53 -28.08
CA PRO A 66 2.21 0.08 -28.67
C PRO A 66 1.04 0.33 -27.71
N PHE A 67 -0.10 0.83 -28.22
CA PHE A 67 -1.23 1.19 -27.37
C PHE A 67 -1.81 0.00 -26.58
N HIS A 68 -1.81 -1.18 -27.19
CA HIS A 68 -2.32 -2.39 -26.55
C HIS A 68 -1.42 -2.93 -25.44
N ALA A 69 -0.17 -2.47 -25.36
CA ALA A 69 0.79 -2.85 -24.32
C ALA A 69 1.12 -1.71 -23.35
N VAL A 70 0.41 -0.59 -23.44
CA VAL A 70 0.68 0.66 -22.69
C VAL A 70 0.72 0.46 -21.17
N ASP A 71 -0.15 -0.38 -20.63
CA ASP A 71 -0.30 -0.56 -19.17
C ASP A 71 0.99 -1.04 -18.50
N GLY A 72 1.74 -1.93 -19.14
CA GLY A 72 3.02 -2.40 -18.61
C GLY A 72 4.09 -1.29 -18.53
N TYR A 73 4.13 -0.43 -19.53
CA TYR A 73 5.06 0.70 -19.59
C TYR A 73 4.65 1.82 -18.67
N LEU A 74 3.35 2.11 -18.60
CA LEU A 74 2.75 3.08 -17.69
C LEU A 74 3.09 2.75 -16.24
N ASN A 75 2.89 1.48 -15.84
CA ASN A 75 3.19 1.03 -14.49
C ASN A 75 4.67 1.20 -14.11
N LYS A 76 5.60 0.95 -15.04
CA LYS A 76 7.04 1.16 -14.81
C LYS A 76 7.37 2.62 -14.51
N LEU A 77 6.77 3.58 -15.23
CA LEU A 77 7.00 5.00 -14.99
C LEU A 77 6.36 5.47 -13.68
N VAL A 78 5.10 5.08 -13.46
CA VAL A 78 4.34 5.48 -12.28
C VAL A 78 4.94 4.92 -10.99
N SER A 79 5.43 3.66 -10.99
CA SER A 79 6.12 3.08 -9.84
C SER A 79 7.45 3.77 -9.49
N LYS A 80 8.05 4.50 -10.43
CA LYS A 80 9.23 5.36 -10.21
C LYS A 80 8.87 6.79 -9.83
N GLY A 81 7.57 7.10 -9.61
CA GLY A 81 7.08 8.42 -9.20
C GLY A 81 6.82 9.38 -10.35
N TYR A 82 6.85 8.97 -11.61
CA TYR A 82 6.50 9.86 -12.72
C TYR A 82 4.98 9.97 -12.88
N LYS A 83 4.50 11.17 -13.24
CA LYS A 83 3.13 11.40 -13.69
C LYS A 83 3.05 11.24 -15.19
N VAL A 84 2.01 10.59 -15.68
CA VAL A 84 1.83 10.34 -17.12
C VAL A 84 0.46 10.86 -17.58
N ALA A 85 0.45 11.78 -18.53
CA ALA A 85 -0.76 12.28 -19.17
C ALA A 85 -1.09 11.44 -20.41
N ILE A 86 -2.26 10.80 -20.43
CA ILE A 86 -2.74 9.98 -21.55
C ILE A 86 -3.57 10.84 -22.49
N CYS A 87 -3.06 11.08 -23.69
CA CYS A 87 -3.73 11.88 -24.73
C CYS A 87 -4.29 10.96 -25.81
N GLU A 88 -5.61 10.84 -25.88
CA GLU A 88 -6.34 9.98 -26.81
C GLU A 88 -6.92 10.72 -28.00
N GLN A 89 -7.18 10.00 -29.09
CA GLN A 89 -7.96 10.47 -30.20
C GLN A 89 -9.45 10.45 -29.84
N VAL A 90 -10.09 11.62 -29.76
CA VAL A 90 -11.51 11.77 -29.40
C VAL A 90 -12.42 11.90 -30.62
N GLU A 91 -11.85 11.90 -31.83
CA GLU A 91 -12.54 11.99 -33.11
C GLU A 91 -12.20 10.78 -33.98
N ASP A 92 -13.21 10.25 -34.70
CA ASP A 92 -12.96 9.13 -35.64
C ASP A 92 -12.07 9.61 -36.82
N PRO A 93 -10.91 8.99 -37.05
CA PRO A 93 -10.04 9.33 -38.16
C PRO A 93 -10.70 9.31 -39.55
N LYS A 94 -11.79 8.52 -39.71
CA LYS A 94 -12.51 8.41 -40.99
C LYS A 94 -13.44 9.63 -41.27
N THR A 95 -13.84 10.35 -40.24
CA THR A 95 -14.75 11.49 -40.31
C THR A 95 -14.05 12.83 -40.15
N ALA A 96 -12.81 12.84 -39.67
CA ALA A 96 -12.03 14.05 -39.40
C ALA A 96 -11.68 14.84 -40.67
N LYS A 97 -12.04 16.10 -40.69
CA LYS A 97 -11.59 17.07 -41.74
C LYS A 97 -10.31 17.77 -41.28
N GLY A 98 -9.17 17.08 -41.43
CA GLY A 98 -7.84 17.63 -41.05
C GLY A 98 -7.13 16.78 -39.98
N LEU A 99 -6.50 17.44 -39.00
CA LEU A 99 -5.86 16.73 -37.88
C LEU A 99 -6.94 16.20 -36.94
N VAL A 100 -6.90 14.89 -36.68
CA VAL A 100 -7.79 14.23 -35.71
C VAL A 100 -7.64 14.92 -34.34
N LYS A 101 -8.76 15.28 -33.74
CA LYS A 101 -8.80 15.90 -32.41
C LYS A 101 -8.27 14.95 -31.32
N ARG A 102 -7.39 15.45 -30.47
CA ARG A 102 -6.82 14.72 -29.35
C ARG A 102 -6.98 15.53 -28.10
N GLU A 103 -7.28 14.83 -27.00
CA GLU A 103 -7.43 15.43 -25.67
C GLU A 103 -6.81 14.52 -24.62
N VAL A 104 -6.29 15.11 -23.55
CA VAL A 104 -5.86 14.36 -22.39
C VAL A 104 -7.10 13.82 -21.67
N THR A 105 -7.25 12.51 -21.68
CA THR A 105 -8.40 11.80 -21.07
C THR A 105 -8.19 11.51 -19.60
N ARG A 106 -6.95 11.30 -19.18
CA ARG A 106 -6.57 11.11 -17.77
C ARG A 106 -5.10 11.41 -17.54
N VAL A 107 -4.77 11.75 -16.29
CA VAL A 107 -3.40 11.78 -15.77
C VAL A 107 -3.25 10.63 -14.78
N VAL A 108 -2.25 9.78 -14.97
CA VAL A 108 -1.96 8.64 -14.10
C VAL A 108 -0.77 8.98 -13.22
N THR A 109 -0.96 8.84 -11.91
CA THR A 109 0.04 9.11 -10.88
C THR A 109 0.16 7.87 -9.96
N PRO A 110 1.15 7.79 -9.07
CA PRO A 110 1.27 6.66 -8.15
C PRO A 110 0.00 6.32 -7.37
N GLY A 111 -0.71 7.34 -6.85
CA GLY A 111 -1.94 7.18 -6.07
C GLY A 111 -3.21 7.03 -6.92
N THR A 112 -3.16 7.31 -8.22
CA THR A 112 -4.32 7.24 -9.13
C THR A 112 -4.23 6.13 -10.16
N ASN A 113 -3.31 5.18 -10.00
CA ASN A 113 -3.18 4.03 -10.88
C ASN A 113 -4.36 3.06 -10.71
N LEU A 114 -5.09 2.82 -11.78
CA LEU A 114 -6.26 1.93 -11.83
C LEU A 114 -5.94 0.53 -12.36
N ASN A 115 -4.70 0.27 -12.74
CA ASN A 115 -4.33 -1.02 -13.30
C ASN A 115 -4.23 -2.09 -12.21
N ILE A 116 -5.28 -2.87 -12.06
CA ILE A 116 -5.40 -3.93 -11.04
C ILE A 116 -4.29 -4.99 -11.20
N GLN A 117 -3.81 -5.28 -12.42
CA GLN A 117 -2.74 -6.26 -12.64
C GLN A 117 -1.38 -5.79 -12.11
N ALA A 118 -1.18 -4.49 -11.97
CA ALA A 118 0.03 -3.90 -11.42
C ALA A 118 -0.04 -3.65 -9.91
N LEU A 119 -1.24 -3.64 -9.35
CA LEU A 119 -1.49 -3.44 -7.93
C LEU A 119 -1.57 -4.80 -7.22
N GLU A 120 -0.97 -4.89 -6.07
CA GLU A 120 -1.14 -6.04 -5.19
C GLU A 120 -2.62 -6.18 -4.79
N GLU A 121 -3.24 -7.34 -5.04
CA GLU A 121 -4.67 -7.56 -4.79
C GLU A 121 -5.05 -7.38 -3.32
N SER A 122 -4.17 -7.79 -2.42
CA SER A 122 -4.35 -7.75 -0.97
C SER A 122 -3.94 -6.42 -0.32
N LYS A 123 -3.68 -5.35 -1.12
CA LYS A 123 -3.23 -4.05 -0.62
C LYS A 123 -4.04 -2.91 -1.24
N ASN A 124 -4.38 -1.91 -0.42
CA ASN A 124 -4.94 -0.64 -0.91
C ASN A 124 -3.85 0.22 -1.57
N ASN A 125 -4.25 1.07 -2.50
CA ASN A 125 -3.40 2.07 -3.13
C ASN A 125 -3.84 3.47 -2.71
N PHE A 126 -3.37 3.90 -1.54
CA PHE A 126 -3.81 5.17 -0.95
C PHE A 126 -3.11 6.38 -1.58
N LEU A 127 -3.92 7.39 -1.87
CA LEU A 127 -3.55 8.77 -2.15
C LEU A 127 -3.92 9.61 -0.93
N MET A 128 -2.98 10.38 -0.39
CA MET A 128 -3.21 11.23 0.79
C MET A 128 -3.09 12.71 0.41
N CYS A 129 -3.99 13.53 0.94
CA CYS A 129 -3.89 14.99 0.87
C CYS A 129 -3.64 15.57 2.26
N ILE A 130 -2.68 16.48 2.35
CA ILE A 130 -2.32 17.18 3.59
C ILE A 130 -2.57 18.68 3.38
N SER A 131 -3.45 19.26 4.19
CA SER A 131 -3.65 20.70 4.29
C SER A 131 -3.02 21.20 5.60
N TYR A 132 -1.86 21.81 5.49
CA TYR A 132 -1.11 22.30 6.66
C TYR A 132 -1.45 23.75 6.96
N PHE A 133 -1.91 24.01 8.18
CA PHE A 133 -2.12 25.33 8.76
C PHE A 133 -1.40 25.42 10.11
N THR A 134 -1.09 26.62 10.58
CA THR A 134 -0.28 26.82 11.80
C THR A 134 -0.86 26.16 13.05
N ASN A 135 -2.20 26.04 13.14
CA ASN A 135 -2.89 25.55 14.35
C ASN A 135 -3.55 24.18 14.16
N SER A 136 -3.64 23.70 12.92
CA SER A 136 -4.26 22.40 12.63
C SER A 136 -3.77 21.86 11.29
N ILE A 137 -3.74 20.56 11.16
CA ILE A 137 -3.31 19.85 9.95
C ILE A 137 -4.45 18.93 9.55
N GLY A 138 -5.07 19.23 8.41
CA GLY A 138 -6.09 18.40 7.80
C GLY A 138 -5.45 17.27 7.00
N ILE A 139 -6.03 16.10 7.13
CA ILE A 139 -5.61 14.88 6.42
C ILE A 139 -6.83 14.33 5.69
N SER A 140 -6.66 13.97 4.44
CA SER A 140 -7.65 13.15 3.73
C SER A 140 -6.96 12.04 2.97
N VAL A 141 -7.55 10.86 2.96
CA VAL A 141 -7.00 9.66 2.33
C VAL A 141 -8.05 9.01 1.46
N ALA A 142 -7.70 8.67 0.22
CA ALA A 142 -8.59 7.99 -0.69
C ALA A 142 -7.90 6.81 -1.39
N ASP A 143 -8.64 5.74 -1.64
CA ASP A 143 -8.23 4.68 -2.57
C ASP A 143 -9.16 4.72 -3.79
N VAL A 144 -8.60 5.10 -4.92
CA VAL A 144 -9.31 5.28 -6.19
C VAL A 144 -9.84 3.96 -6.73
N THR A 145 -9.27 2.83 -6.30
CA THR A 145 -9.66 1.49 -6.77
C THR A 145 -10.78 0.85 -5.95
N THR A 146 -10.97 1.25 -4.69
CA THR A 146 -12.01 0.69 -3.79
C THR A 146 -13.12 1.67 -3.47
N GLY A 147 -12.85 2.98 -3.62
CA GLY A 147 -13.78 4.05 -3.25
C GLY A 147 -13.74 4.40 -1.75
N ASP A 148 -12.73 3.94 -1.03
CA ASP A 148 -12.50 4.37 0.35
C ASP A 148 -12.11 5.84 0.39
N TYR A 149 -12.74 6.61 1.29
CA TYR A 149 -12.49 8.03 1.43
C TYR A 149 -12.63 8.47 2.89
N PHE A 150 -11.50 8.88 3.47
CA PHE A 150 -11.39 9.23 4.87
C PHE A 150 -10.93 10.66 5.07
N LEU A 151 -11.31 11.26 6.20
CA LEU A 151 -10.74 12.50 6.66
C LEU A 151 -10.47 12.48 8.16
N ALA A 152 -9.45 13.23 8.56
CA ALA A 152 -9.09 13.48 9.95
C ALA A 152 -8.43 14.85 10.11
N GLU A 153 -8.22 15.23 11.36
CA GLU A 153 -7.45 16.42 11.71
C GLU A 153 -6.49 16.09 12.85
N VAL A 154 -5.26 16.58 12.76
CA VAL A 154 -4.24 16.45 13.80
C VAL A 154 -3.63 17.80 14.15
N THR A 155 -3.05 17.92 15.34
CA THR A 155 -2.56 19.18 15.88
C THR A 155 -1.05 19.38 15.70
N ASP A 156 -0.30 18.30 15.40
CA ASP A 156 1.16 18.35 15.35
C ASP A 156 1.71 17.40 14.26
N LEU A 157 2.94 17.71 13.80
CA LEU A 157 3.63 16.98 12.73
C LEU A 157 3.92 15.52 13.07
N LYS A 158 3.99 15.19 14.37
CA LYS A 158 4.28 13.86 14.82
C LYS A 158 3.08 12.94 14.65
N ARG A 159 1.88 13.41 15.06
CA ARG A 159 0.64 12.70 14.79
C ARG A 159 0.38 12.57 13.29
N LEU A 160 0.76 13.61 12.52
CA LEU A 160 0.73 13.52 11.06
C LEU A 160 1.60 12.36 10.56
N PHE A 161 2.83 12.23 11.08
CA PHE A 161 3.73 11.14 10.70
C PHE A 161 3.13 9.76 11.04
N ASP A 162 2.52 9.62 12.22
CA ASP A 162 1.81 8.39 12.62
C ASP A 162 0.69 8.03 11.60
N GLU A 163 -0.09 9.03 11.15
CA GLU A 163 -1.15 8.81 10.14
C GLU A 163 -0.58 8.47 8.76
N ILE A 164 0.53 9.10 8.34
CA ILE A 164 1.21 8.73 7.10
C ILE A 164 1.71 7.27 7.18
N CYS A 165 2.34 6.88 8.30
CA CYS A 165 2.79 5.50 8.51
C CYS A 165 1.62 4.51 8.55
N LYS A 166 0.48 4.90 9.09
CA LYS A 166 -0.74 4.08 9.17
C LYS A 166 -1.28 3.71 7.79
N TYR A 167 -1.40 4.67 6.89
CA TYR A 167 -1.94 4.43 5.55
C TYR A 167 -0.89 4.01 4.52
N ASN A 168 0.37 4.34 4.77
CA ASN A 168 1.49 4.10 3.85
C ASN A 168 1.15 4.47 2.40
N PRO A 169 0.79 5.76 2.13
CA PRO A 169 0.28 6.18 0.86
C PRO A 169 1.35 6.10 -0.23
N SER A 170 0.94 5.72 -1.44
CA SER A 170 1.82 5.74 -2.62
C SER A 170 2.12 7.15 -3.09
N GLU A 171 1.22 8.08 -2.78
CA GLU A 171 1.31 9.49 -3.18
C GLU A 171 0.75 10.40 -2.08
N ILE A 172 1.44 11.49 -1.84
CA ILE A 172 0.98 12.59 -0.98
C ILE A 172 0.90 13.86 -1.83
N ILE A 173 -0.24 14.53 -1.77
CA ILE A 173 -0.43 15.89 -2.29
C ILE A 173 -0.59 16.85 -1.13
N CYS A 174 -0.01 18.06 -1.21
CA CYS A 174 0.00 18.98 -0.10
C CYS A 174 -0.01 20.45 -0.57
N ASN A 175 -0.33 21.38 0.33
CA ASN A 175 -0.14 22.80 0.11
C ASN A 175 1.33 23.21 0.30
N GLU A 176 1.72 24.37 -0.21
CA GLU A 176 3.08 24.90 -0.11
C GLU A 176 3.55 25.05 1.36
N ALA A 177 2.63 25.39 2.27
CA ALA A 177 2.94 25.56 3.68
C ALA A 177 3.48 24.27 4.33
N PHE A 178 3.09 23.10 3.86
CA PHE A 178 3.62 21.82 4.35
C PHE A 178 5.10 21.64 3.99
N MET A 179 5.53 22.08 2.80
CA MET A 179 6.93 21.95 2.36
C MET A 179 7.92 22.74 3.23
N VAL A 180 7.44 23.81 3.87
CA VAL A 180 8.25 24.68 4.76
C VAL A 180 7.97 24.44 6.25
N SER A 181 7.17 23.41 6.58
CA SER A 181 6.77 23.11 7.97
C SER A 181 7.89 22.54 8.85
N GLY A 182 9.04 22.18 8.27
CA GLY A 182 10.11 21.45 8.95
C GLY A 182 9.88 19.93 9.02
N PHE A 183 8.91 19.40 8.29
CA PHE A 183 8.70 17.94 8.16
C PHE A 183 9.77 17.34 7.23
N ASP A 184 10.32 16.19 7.61
CA ASP A 184 11.34 15.50 6.80
C ASP A 184 10.70 14.73 5.64
N ILE A 185 10.63 15.38 4.47
CA ILE A 185 10.03 14.83 3.25
C ILE A 185 10.95 13.80 2.59
N GLU A 186 12.27 13.97 2.71
CA GLU A 186 13.23 13.02 2.14
C GLU A 186 13.12 11.64 2.82
N ASP A 187 12.82 11.62 4.12
CA ASP A 187 12.55 10.39 4.86
C ASP A 187 11.34 9.61 4.30
N LEU A 188 10.27 10.31 3.88
CA LEU A 188 9.11 9.66 3.23
C LEU A 188 9.48 9.03 1.89
N LYS A 189 10.24 9.72 1.07
CA LYS A 189 10.69 9.21 -0.23
C LYS A 189 11.64 8.01 -0.08
N GLY A 190 12.61 8.12 0.82
CA GLY A 190 13.64 7.10 1.02
C GLY A 190 13.12 5.83 1.68
N ARG A 191 12.33 5.96 2.76
CA ARG A 191 11.88 4.80 3.56
C ARG A 191 10.56 4.20 3.13
N MET A 192 9.62 5.03 2.65
CA MET A 192 8.26 4.60 2.32
C MET A 192 7.99 4.50 0.82
N ASN A 193 8.92 4.95 -0.03
CA ASN A 193 8.73 5.07 -1.48
C ASN A 193 7.49 5.89 -1.85
N THR A 194 7.17 6.90 -1.04
CA THR A 194 6.00 7.77 -1.21
C THR A 194 6.38 8.98 -2.05
N SER A 195 5.65 9.24 -3.12
CA SER A 195 5.82 10.43 -3.94
C SER A 195 5.10 11.62 -3.31
N VAL A 196 5.76 12.76 -3.16
CA VAL A 196 5.17 13.98 -2.56
C VAL A 196 5.13 15.10 -3.59
N TYR A 197 3.94 15.70 -3.79
CA TYR A 197 3.70 16.77 -4.74
C TYR A 197 2.99 17.95 -4.09
N THR A 198 3.40 19.15 -4.46
CA THR A 198 2.74 20.40 -4.04
C THR A 198 1.65 20.74 -5.04
N LEU A 199 0.48 21.14 -4.54
CA LEU A 199 -0.61 21.69 -5.33
C LEU A 199 -0.71 23.20 -5.16
N ASP A 200 -1.23 23.87 -6.19
CA ASP A 200 -1.54 25.30 -6.17
C ASP A 200 -2.55 25.62 -5.05
N ASN A 201 -2.40 26.78 -4.41
CA ASN A 201 -3.25 27.22 -3.30
C ASN A 201 -4.75 27.30 -3.63
N ARG A 202 -5.11 27.39 -4.91
CA ARG A 202 -6.52 27.34 -5.36
C ARG A 202 -7.24 26.06 -5.00
N TYR A 203 -6.50 24.92 -4.86
CA TYR A 203 -7.08 23.64 -4.43
C TYR A 203 -7.48 23.64 -2.95
N PHE A 204 -6.88 24.54 -2.15
CA PHE A 204 -7.09 24.62 -0.70
C PHE A 204 -8.00 25.77 -0.28
N ASP A 205 -8.77 26.35 -1.24
CA ASP A 205 -9.80 27.33 -0.91
C ASP A 205 -10.96 26.67 -0.16
N GLU A 206 -11.21 27.10 1.07
CA GLU A 206 -12.22 26.50 1.96
C GLU A 206 -13.61 26.45 1.33
N ALA A 207 -14.03 27.59 0.72
CA ALA A 207 -15.36 27.67 0.12
C ALA A 207 -15.48 26.76 -1.12
N GLY A 208 -14.43 26.71 -1.94
CA GLY A 208 -14.32 25.83 -3.10
C GLY A 208 -14.35 24.36 -2.72
N CYS A 209 -13.58 23.99 -1.69
CA CYS A 209 -13.54 22.63 -1.16
C CYS A 209 -14.90 22.15 -0.63
N LYS A 210 -15.55 22.96 0.20
CA LYS A 210 -16.91 22.65 0.72
C LYS A 210 -17.91 22.48 -0.41
N LYS A 211 -17.91 23.40 -1.38
CA LYS A 211 -18.82 23.35 -2.54
C LYS A 211 -18.56 22.10 -3.41
N CYS A 212 -17.30 21.74 -3.61
CA CYS A 212 -16.93 20.54 -4.37
C CYS A 212 -17.49 19.28 -3.71
N LEU A 213 -17.29 19.09 -2.40
CA LEU A 213 -17.81 17.96 -1.65
C LEU A 213 -19.35 17.92 -1.62
N GLN A 214 -20.01 19.06 -1.38
CA GLN A 214 -21.47 19.16 -1.42
C GLN A 214 -22.04 18.74 -2.78
N LYS A 215 -21.41 19.21 -3.87
CA LYS A 215 -21.80 18.83 -5.23
C LYS A 215 -21.59 17.34 -5.50
N HIS A 216 -20.45 16.81 -5.05
CA HIS A 216 -20.13 15.39 -5.26
C HIS A 216 -21.11 14.47 -4.54
N PHE A 217 -21.32 14.68 -3.25
CA PHE A 217 -22.24 13.88 -2.43
C PHE A 217 -23.72 14.26 -2.60
N LYS A 218 -24.03 15.28 -3.41
CA LYS A 218 -25.42 15.78 -3.65
C LYS A 218 -26.14 16.18 -2.36
N VAL A 219 -25.42 16.77 -1.42
CA VAL A 219 -25.94 17.24 -0.13
C VAL A 219 -25.94 18.77 -0.06
N SER A 220 -26.93 19.35 0.61
CA SER A 220 -27.03 20.80 0.82
C SER A 220 -26.06 21.29 1.91
N SER A 221 -25.69 20.42 2.84
CA SER A 221 -24.75 20.68 3.92
C SER A 221 -23.96 19.42 4.24
N LEU A 222 -22.71 19.60 4.71
CA LEU A 222 -21.84 18.50 5.16
C LEU A 222 -22.15 18.06 6.61
N ILE A 223 -23.04 18.75 7.32
CA ILE A 223 -23.45 18.47 8.72
C ILE A 223 -23.86 17.01 8.89
N GLY A 224 -24.71 16.50 8.00
CA GLY A 224 -25.22 15.14 8.07
C GLY A 224 -24.16 14.04 7.87
N MET A 225 -22.92 14.41 7.49
CA MET A 225 -21.82 13.48 7.29
C MET A 225 -20.91 13.37 8.53
N GLY A 226 -21.17 14.14 9.60
CA GLY A 226 -20.37 14.12 10.83
C GLY A 226 -18.95 14.69 10.69
N VAL A 227 -18.72 15.56 9.71
CA VAL A 227 -17.39 16.11 9.40
C VAL A 227 -17.15 17.52 9.93
N GLU A 228 -18.11 18.12 10.62
CA GLU A 228 -18.07 19.51 11.07
C GLU A 228 -16.91 19.86 12.01
N ASP A 229 -16.54 18.91 12.85
CA ASP A 229 -15.47 19.07 13.83
C ASP A 229 -14.06 19.03 13.20
N PHE A 230 -13.97 18.90 11.87
CA PHE A 230 -12.71 18.73 11.14
C PHE A 230 -12.54 19.78 10.03
N PRO A 231 -12.49 21.08 10.32
CA PRO A 231 -12.44 22.12 9.29
C PRO A 231 -11.22 22.01 8.35
N ALA A 232 -10.02 21.73 8.87
CA ALA A 232 -8.84 21.50 8.06
C ALA A 232 -8.93 20.17 7.29
N GLY A 233 -9.55 19.16 7.88
CA GLY A 233 -9.85 17.87 7.23
C GLY A 233 -10.79 18.04 6.03
N ILE A 234 -11.81 18.90 6.12
CA ILE A 234 -12.71 19.22 5.01
C ILE A 234 -11.95 19.87 3.85
N ILE A 235 -11.00 20.79 4.15
CA ILE A 235 -10.16 21.41 3.11
C ILE A 235 -9.29 20.33 2.44
N ALA A 236 -8.64 19.45 3.20
CA ALA A 236 -7.86 18.36 2.65
C ALA A 236 -8.71 17.42 1.77
N ALA A 237 -9.92 17.06 2.23
CA ALA A 237 -10.84 16.24 1.45
C ALA A 237 -11.30 16.95 0.17
N GLY A 238 -11.71 18.21 0.25
CA GLY A 238 -12.10 18.98 -0.93
C GLY A 238 -10.97 19.12 -1.96
N ALA A 239 -9.75 19.39 -1.50
CA ALA A 239 -8.57 19.47 -2.35
C ALA A 239 -8.25 18.13 -3.03
N LEU A 240 -8.36 17.02 -2.29
CA LEU A 240 -8.19 15.67 -2.82
C LEU A 240 -9.23 15.36 -3.90
N MET A 241 -10.51 15.69 -3.67
CA MET A 241 -11.58 15.47 -4.64
C MET A 241 -11.37 16.32 -5.91
N LEU A 242 -10.97 17.58 -5.77
CA LEU A 242 -10.64 18.46 -6.92
C LEU A 242 -9.48 17.86 -7.74
N TYR A 243 -8.41 17.45 -7.06
CA TYR A 243 -7.27 16.80 -7.72
C TYR A 243 -7.67 15.53 -8.47
N LEU A 244 -8.53 14.70 -7.88
CA LEU A 244 -9.04 13.50 -8.54
C LEU A 244 -9.92 13.83 -9.75
N GLN A 245 -10.75 14.87 -9.68
CA GLN A 245 -11.56 15.34 -10.82
C GLN A 245 -10.68 15.83 -11.97
N ASP A 246 -9.64 16.60 -11.66
CA ASP A 246 -8.71 17.13 -12.66
C ASP A 246 -7.82 16.06 -13.31
N THR A 247 -7.43 15.04 -12.54
CA THR A 247 -6.55 13.97 -13.02
C THR A 247 -7.31 12.86 -13.74
N GLN A 248 -8.46 12.46 -13.22
CA GLN A 248 -9.22 11.34 -13.79
C GLN A 248 -10.17 11.75 -14.89
N LYS A 249 -10.72 12.99 -14.87
CA LYS A 249 -11.64 13.57 -15.86
C LYS A 249 -12.89 12.72 -16.16
N ILE A 250 -13.23 11.81 -15.27
CA ILE A 250 -14.38 10.88 -15.37
C ILE A 250 -15.16 10.87 -14.06
N SER A 251 -16.29 10.18 -14.06
CA SER A 251 -17.14 10.08 -12.86
C SER A 251 -16.41 9.39 -11.71
N LEU A 252 -16.46 10.01 -10.54
CA LEU A 252 -15.94 9.49 -9.27
C LEU A 252 -17.09 8.98 -8.37
N ALA A 253 -18.20 8.52 -8.97
CA ALA A 253 -19.43 8.17 -8.26
C ALA A 253 -19.26 7.02 -7.24
N HIS A 254 -18.21 6.23 -7.34
CA HIS A 254 -17.89 5.16 -6.38
C HIS A 254 -17.37 5.71 -5.04
N PHE A 255 -17.00 6.97 -4.92
CA PHE A 255 -16.82 7.62 -3.63
C PHE A 255 -18.20 8.03 -3.08
N THR A 256 -18.90 7.10 -2.44
CA THR A 256 -20.27 7.31 -1.96
C THR A 256 -20.33 7.95 -0.57
N HIS A 257 -19.28 7.79 0.23
CA HIS A 257 -19.20 8.27 1.60
C HIS A 257 -17.83 8.89 1.91
N LEU A 258 -17.83 9.92 2.76
CA LEU A 258 -16.64 10.49 3.38
C LEU A 258 -16.68 10.15 4.87
N TYR A 259 -15.72 9.34 5.32
CA TYR A 259 -15.69 8.84 6.69
C TYR A 259 -14.77 9.71 7.56
N PRO A 260 -15.31 10.52 8.46
CA PRO A 260 -14.49 11.16 9.49
C PRO A 260 -14.02 10.14 10.51
N TYR A 261 -12.78 10.26 10.95
CA TYR A 261 -12.30 9.46 12.06
C TYR A 261 -11.51 10.29 13.07
N ALA A 262 -11.78 10.07 14.35
CA ALA A 262 -10.98 10.66 15.41
C ALA A 262 -9.66 9.92 15.52
N THR A 263 -8.54 10.64 15.45
CA THR A 263 -7.22 10.08 15.75
C THR A 263 -7.21 9.65 17.22
N GLY A 264 -6.91 8.37 17.51
CA GLY A 264 -6.95 7.79 18.86
C GLY A 264 -8.00 6.71 19.06
N LYS A 265 -8.75 6.32 18.00
CA LYS A 265 -9.65 5.15 18.04
C LYS A 265 -8.89 3.83 17.92
N TYR A 266 -7.68 3.87 17.37
CA TYR A 266 -6.83 2.70 17.12
C TYR A 266 -5.52 2.79 17.87
N MET A 267 -4.92 1.63 18.14
CA MET A 267 -3.56 1.53 18.67
C MET A 267 -2.58 2.15 17.68
N LEU A 268 -1.74 3.05 18.17
CA LEU A 268 -0.69 3.66 17.35
C LEU A 268 0.51 2.71 17.25
N LEU A 269 0.88 2.41 16.01
CA LEU A 269 2.04 1.61 15.66
C LEU A 269 2.92 2.45 14.73
N ASP A 270 4.08 2.86 15.21
CA ASP A 270 5.04 3.58 14.39
C ASP A 270 5.68 2.68 13.31
N SER A 271 6.34 3.28 12.34
CA SER A 271 6.97 2.56 11.22
C SER A 271 8.02 1.54 11.69
N SER A 272 8.79 1.90 12.73
CA SER A 272 9.79 1.00 13.33
C SER A 272 9.13 -0.22 13.96
N THR A 273 8.04 -0.05 14.71
CA THR A 273 7.31 -1.15 15.33
C THR A 273 6.66 -2.08 14.30
N ARG A 274 6.02 -1.52 13.25
CA ARG A 274 5.43 -2.32 12.16
C ARG A 274 6.49 -3.19 11.49
N ARG A 275 7.64 -2.60 11.19
CA ARG A 275 8.78 -3.27 10.57
C ARG A 275 9.41 -4.31 11.51
N ASN A 276 9.70 -3.95 12.76
CA ASN A 276 10.37 -4.82 13.72
C ASN A 276 9.53 -6.03 14.12
N LEU A 277 8.20 -5.90 14.15
CA LEU A 277 7.28 -7.00 14.40
C LEU A 277 6.92 -7.79 13.13
N GLU A 278 7.39 -7.36 11.96
CA GLU A 278 7.12 -8.00 10.67
C GLU A 278 5.62 -8.27 10.47
N LEU A 279 4.81 -7.21 10.64
CA LEU A 279 3.36 -7.36 10.68
C LEU A 279 2.78 -7.79 9.33
N THR A 280 3.21 -7.17 8.23
CA THR A 280 2.66 -7.41 6.89
C THR A 280 3.67 -7.97 5.90
N GLU A 281 4.96 -7.74 6.14
CA GLU A 281 6.07 -8.20 5.30
C GLU A 281 7.33 -8.41 6.15
N THR A 282 8.28 -9.22 5.65
CA THR A 282 9.56 -9.48 6.31
C THR A 282 10.53 -8.33 6.16
N LEU A 283 11.44 -8.14 7.13
CA LEU A 283 12.44 -7.07 7.17
C LEU A 283 13.41 -7.10 5.98
N ARG A 284 13.91 -8.28 5.62
CA ARG A 284 14.98 -8.44 4.62
C ARG A 284 14.44 -8.56 3.20
N GLU A 285 13.50 -9.45 2.99
CA GLU A 285 13.04 -9.84 1.65
C GLU A 285 11.79 -9.07 1.23
N LYS A 286 11.18 -8.30 2.14
CA LYS A 286 9.90 -7.58 1.92
C LYS A 286 8.82 -8.48 1.34
N GLN A 287 8.76 -9.74 1.81
CA GLN A 287 7.79 -10.74 1.37
C GLN A 287 6.72 -10.94 2.44
N LYS A 288 5.52 -11.29 2.01
CA LYS A 288 4.40 -11.65 2.90
C LYS A 288 4.72 -12.90 3.72
N ARG A 289 5.35 -13.92 3.10
CA ARG A 289 5.73 -15.17 3.78
C ARG A 289 6.74 -14.91 4.90
N GLY A 290 6.42 -15.31 6.12
CA GLY A 290 7.21 -15.03 7.30
C GLY A 290 6.74 -13.82 8.11
N SER A 291 5.66 -13.13 7.71
CA SER A 291 5.02 -12.05 8.46
C SER A 291 3.83 -12.55 9.30
N LEU A 292 3.31 -11.72 10.22
CA LEU A 292 2.08 -12.02 10.94
C LEU A 292 0.90 -12.17 9.98
N LEU A 293 0.78 -11.28 8.99
CA LEU A 293 -0.27 -11.36 7.97
C LEU A 293 -0.25 -12.71 7.24
N TRP A 294 0.91 -13.25 6.91
CA TRP A 294 1.00 -14.58 6.27
C TRP A 294 0.38 -15.70 7.12
N VAL A 295 0.54 -15.62 8.44
CA VAL A 295 -0.05 -16.62 9.37
C VAL A 295 -1.56 -16.48 9.41
N LEU A 296 -2.07 -15.24 9.53
CA LEU A 296 -3.48 -14.95 9.77
C LEU A 296 -4.33 -14.93 8.50
N ASP A 297 -3.73 -14.65 7.33
CA ASP A 297 -4.46 -14.51 6.09
C ASP A 297 -4.71 -15.86 5.42
N LYS A 298 -5.91 -16.33 5.66
CA LYS A 298 -6.55 -17.48 4.99
C LYS A 298 -7.89 -17.05 4.39
N THR A 299 -8.04 -15.77 4.09
CA THR A 299 -9.20 -15.22 3.40
C THR A 299 -9.38 -15.86 2.03
N LYS A 300 -10.60 -15.81 1.52
CA LYS A 300 -10.98 -16.34 0.21
C LYS A 300 -11.11 -15.26 -0.85
N THR A 301 -11.29 -14.01 -0.42
CA THR A 301 -11.49 -12.85 -1.30
C THR A 301 -10.36 -11.84 -1.13
N ALA A 302 -10.05 -11.09 -2.19
CA ALA A 302 -9.09 -10.00 -2.13
C ALA A 302 -9.55 -8.88 -1.17
N MET A 303 -10.86 -8.61 -1.14
CA MET A 303 -11.47 -7.63 -0.23
C MET A 303 -11.27 -8.05 1.25
N GLY A 304 -11.50 -9.33 1.57
CA GLY A 304 -11.25 -9.88 2.90
C GLY A 304 -9.78 -9.79 3.31
N ALA A 305 -8.85 -10.02 2.38
CA ALA A 305 -7.42 -9.89 2.63
C ALA A 305 -7.03 -8.42 2.96
N ARG A 306 -7.60 -7.43 2.26
CA ARG A 306 -7.41 -6.00 2.58
C ARG A 306 -7.98 -5.65 3.95
N THR A 307 -9.17 -6.14 4.26
CA THR A 307 -9.83 -5.91 5.56
C THR A 307 -9.03 -6.53 6.71
N LEU A 308 -8.50 -7.74 6.53
CA LEU A 308 -7.64 -8.37 7.54
C LEU A 308 -6.31 -7.63 7.72
N ARG A 309 -5.70 -7.17 6.63
CA ARG A 309 -4.52 -6.30 6.70
C ARG A 309 -4.82 -5.02 7.49
N HIS A 310 -5.95 -4.39 7.21
CA HIS A 310 -6.41 -3.21 7.95
C HIS A 310 -6.58 -3.49 9.46
N PHE A 311 -7.14 -4.64 9.84
CA PHE A 311 -7.24 -5.03 11.26
C PHE A 311 -5.87 -5.12 11.93
N ILE A 312 -4.87 -5.69 11.25
CA ILE A 312 -3.49 -5.82 11.77
C ILE A 312 -2.80 -4.46 11.88
N GLU A 313 -2.97 -3.59 10.89
CA GLU A 313 -2.36 -2.27 10.83
C GLU A 313 -3.03 -1.25 11.75
N GLN A 314 -4.29 -1.48 12.15
CA GLN A 314 -5.12 -0.62 12.99
C GLN A 314 -5.80 -1.43 14.11
N PRO A 315 -5.06 -1.94 15.10
CA PRO A 315 -5.67 -2.65 16.23
C PRO A 315 -6.55 -1.73 17.06
N LEU A 316 -7.61 -2.30 17.63
CA LEU A 316 -8.59 -1.55 18.43
C LEU A 316 -8.05 -1.25 19.83
N ILE A 317 -8.53 -0.15 20.44
CA ILE A 317 -8.18 0.22 21.83
C ILE A 317 -9.38 0.28 22.78
N TYR A 318 -10.59 0.17 22.25
CA TYR A 318 -11.77 0.07 23.10
C TYR A 318 -12.14 -1.39 23.33
N LYS A 319 -12.27 -1.76 24.59
CA LYS A 319 -12.53 -3.15 24.99
C LYS A 319 -13.83 -3.68 24.37
N GLU A 320 -14.86 -2.87 24.33
CA GLU A 320 -16.16 -3.22 23.78
C GLU A 320 -16.07 -3.59 22.30
N ASP A 321 -15.35 -2.80 21.50
CA ASP A 321 -15.15 -3.04 20.07
C ASP A 321 -14.34 -4.32 19.84
N ILE A 322 -13.33 -4.58 20.70
CA ILE A 322 -12.51 -5.79 20.61
C ILE A 322 -13.35 -7.02 20.97
N GLU A 323 -14.13 -6.97 22.09
CA GLU A 323 -14.99 -8.06 22.53
C GLU A 323 -16.11 -8.34 21.53
N HIS A 324 -16.65 -7.31 20.86
CA HIS A 324 -17.62 -7.46 19.79
C HIS A 324 -17.04 -8.29 18.63
N ARG A 325 -15.84 -7.95 18.16
CA ARG A 325 -15.15 -8.70 17.11
C ARG A 325 -14.76 -10.11 17.55
N GLN A 326 -14.27 -10.27 18.79
CA GLN A 326 -13.96 -11.57 19.36
C GLN A 326 -15.20 -12.48 19.47
N GLY A 327 -16.35 -11.89 19.76
CA GLY A 327 -17.62 -12.62 19.81
C GLY A 327 -18.00 -13.24 18.46
N ALA A 328 -17.80 -12.50 17.38
CA ALA A 328 -18.04 -13.02 16.03
C ALA A 328 -17.03 -14.13 15.65
N VAL A 329 -15.73 -13.93 15.96
CA VAL A 329 -14.71 -14.98 15.77
C VAL A 329 -15.05 -16.22 16.60
N GLU A 330 -15.53 -16.08 17.85
CA GLU A 330 -15.95 -17.19 18.69
C GLU A 330 -17.14 -17.96 18.12
N ALA A 331 -18.14 -17.27 17.60
CA ALA A 331 -19.30 -17.91 16.98
C ALA A 331 -18.87 -18.77 15.76
N LEU A 332 -18.03 -18.21 14.90
CA LEU A 332 -17.47 -18.90 13.73
C LEU A 332 -16.47 -20.01 14.09
N PHE A 333 -15.80 -19.90 15.24
CA PHE A 333 -14.90 -20.95 15.75
C PHE A 333 -15.68 -22.14 16.30
N LYS A 334 -16.81 -21.89 17.00
CA LYS A 334 -17.65 -22.95 17.60
C LYS A 334 -18.43 -23.73 16.54
N ASP A 335 -18.88 -23.05 15.49
CA ASP A 335 -19.58 -23.66 14.36
C ASP A 335 -18.66 -23.73 13.14
N SER A 336 -17.75 -24.69 13.18
CA SER A 336 -16.77 -24.89 12.09
C SER A 336 -17.42 -25.34 10.79
N ILE A 337 -18.58 -26.02 10.84
CA ILE A 337 -19.29 -26.51 9.64
C ILE A 337 -19.85 -25.32 8.86
N SER A 338 -20.63 -24.47 9.51
CA SER A 338 -21.19 -23.28 8.88
C SER A 338 -20.09 -22.30 8.43
N ARG A 339 -19.01 -22.15 9.21
CA ARG A 339 -17.83 -21.36 8.80
C ARG A 339 -17.19 -21.89 7.52
N ASP A 340 -16.96 -23.19 7.43
CA ASP A 340 -16.30 -23.78 6.26
C ASP A 340 -17.23 -23.74 5.04
N GLU A 341 -18.54 -23.90 5.21
CA GLU A 341 -19.53 -23.65 4.16
C GLU A 341 -19.51 -22.18 3.69
N LEU A 342 -19.47 -21.20 4.59
CA LEU A 342 -19.28 -19.79 4.24
C LEU A 342 -18.02 -19.58 3.41
N ARG A 343 -16.91 -20.22 3.78
CA ARG A 343 -15.64 -20.13 3.07
C ARG A 343 -15.71 -20.69 1.65
N GLU A 344 -16.51 -21.72 1.41
CA GLU A 344 -16.75 -22.24 0.06
C GLU A 344 -17.58 -21.27 -0.79
N TYR A 345 -18.61 -20.62 -0.23
CA TYR A 345 -19.37 -19.59 -0.93
C TYR A 345 -18.58 -18.29 -1.15
N LEU A 346 -17.62 -17.97 -0.30
CA LEU A 346 -16.75 -16.81 -0.47
C LEU A 346 -15.69 -17.01 -1.57
N ASN A 347 -15.29 -18.27 -1.84
CA ASN A 347 -14.21 -18.58 -2.77
C ASN A 347 -14.46 -18.13 -4.23
N PRO A 348 -15.66 -18.23 -4.83
CA PRO A 348 -15.94 -17.74 -6.17
C PRO A 348 -16.26 -16.23 -6.25
N ILE A 349 -16.22 -15.50 -5.12
CA ILE A 349 -16.47 -14.05 -5.11
C ILE A 349 -15.24 -13.31 -5.58
N TYR A 350 -15.41 -12.56 -6.67
CA TYR A 350 -14.40 -11.65 -7.20
C TYR A 350 -14.33 -10.35 -6.39
N ASP A 351 -13.34 -9.53 -6.68
CA ASP A 351 -13.16 -8.23 -6.03
C ASP A 351 -14.25 -7.23 -6.45
N MET A 352 -15.38 -7.27 -5.73
CA MET A 352 -16.54 -6.44 -6.01
C MET A 352 -16.22 -4.94 -5.85
N GLU A 353 -15.34 -4.54 -4.92
CA GLU A 353 -14.96 -3.13 -4.72
C GLU A 353 -14.25 -2.60 -5.97
N ARG A 354 -13.25 -3.33 -6.48
CA ARG A 354 -12.52 -2.95 -7.68
C ARG A 354 -13.36 -3.08 -8.96
N LEU A 355 -14.30 -4.01 -9.02
CA LEU A 355 -15.25 -4.10 -10.14
C LEU A 355 -16.20 -2.89 -10.17
N LEU A 356 -16.65 -2.39 -9.02
CA LEU A 356 -17.46 -1.18 -8.93
C LEU A 356 -16.71 0.07 -9.38
N SER A 357 -15.44 0.20 -9.06
CA SER A 357 -14.63 1.31 -9.58
C SER A 357 -14.55 1.28 -11.10
N LYS A 358 -14.38 0.09 -11.73
CA LYS A 358 -14.45 -0.06 -13.19
C LYS A 358 -15.81 0.33 -13.79
N VAL A 359 -16.91 0.04 -13.09
CA VAL A 359 -18.24 0.51 -13.48
C VAL A 359 -18.30 2.03 -13.50
N SER A 360 -17.87 2.68 -12.43
CA SER A 360 -17.82 4.15 -12.30
C SER A 360 -16.95 4.81 -13.36
N TYR A 361 -15.78 4.22 -13.64
CA TYR A 361 -14.85 4.67 -14.67
C TYR A 361 -15.25 4.28 -16.10
N GLN A 362 -16.38 3.60 -16.28
CA GLN A 362 -16.85 3.10 -17.57
C GLN A 362 -15.84 2.18 -18.29
N SER A 363 -14.92 1.59 -17.55
CA SER A 363 -13.85 0.72 -18.03
C SER A 363 -14.14 -0.77 -17.84
N ILE A 364 -15.29 -1.12 -17.27
CA ILE A 364 -15.72 -2.50 -17.09
C ILE A 364 -15.95 -3.17 -18.45
N ASN A 365 -15.47 -4.39 -18.59
CA ASN A 365 -15.67 -5.19 -19.81
C ASN A 365 -16.73 -6.28 -19.61
N PRO A 366 -17.20 -6.95 -20.66
CA PRO A 366 -18.23 -7.99 -20.54
C PRO A 366 -17.85 -9.17 -19.65
N ARG A 367 -16.58 -9.58 -19.60
CA ARG A 367 -16.10 -10.65 -18.70
C ARG A 367 -16.08 -10.21 -17.24
N ASP A 368 -15.72 -8.96 -16.97
CA ASP A 368 -15.82 -8.37 -15.63
C ASP A 368 -17.29 -8.39 -15.14
N MET A 369 -18.26 -8.15 -16.05
CA MET A 369 -19.70 -8.25 -15.74
C MET A 369 -20.11 -9.66 -15.34
N ILE A 370 -19.61 -10.68 -16.05
CA ILE A 370 -19.85 -12.09 -15.69
C ILE A 370 -19.21 -12.43 -14.34
N ALA A 371 -17.96 -12.00 -14.10
CA ALA A 371 -17.30 -12.18 -12.80
C ALA A 371 -18.12 -11.53 -11.67
N PHE A 372 -18.66 -10.33 -11.92
CA PHE A 372 -19.51 -9.64 -10.98
C PHE A 372 -20.83 -10.42 -10.73
N ARG A 373 -21.51 -10.88 -11.78
CA ARG A 373 -22.71 -11.72 -11.67
C ARG A 373 -22.46 -12.98 -10.83
N ASN A 374 -21.35 -13.69 -11.08
CA ASN A 374 -20.99 -14.90 -10.34
C ASN A 374 -20.75 -14.61 -8.84
N SER A 375 -20.23 -13.41 -8.53
CA SER A 375 -20.10 -12.97 -7.15
C SER A 375 -21.45 -12.73 -6.49
N LEU A 376 -22.40 -12.10 -7.21
CA LEU A 376 -23.75 -11.84 -6.70
C LEU A 376 -24.57 -13.12 -6.48
N GLU A 377 -24.32 -14.16 -7.26
CA GLU A 377 -24.98 -15.46 -7.14
C GLU A 377 -24.77 -16.11 -5.78
N MET A 378 -23.61 -15.84 -5.14
CA MET A 378 -23.25 -16.42 -3.86
C MET A 378 -23.91 -15.72 -2.66
N LEU A 379 -24.35 -14.47 -2.80
CA LEU A 379 -24.85 -13.64 -1.68
C LEU A 379 -26.07 -14.25 -0.97
N PRO A 380 -27.11 -14.77 -1.66
CA PRO A 380 -28.24 -15.43 -0.98
C PRO A 380 -27.82 -16.66 -0.17
N HIS A 381 -26.84 -17.44 -0.64
CA HIS A 381 -26.33 -18.61 0.05
C HIS A 381 -25.57 -18.23 1.32
N ILE A 382 -24.71 -17.21 1.24
CA ILE A 382 -24.00 -16.66 2.41
C ILE A 382 -25.03 -16.20 3.44
N LYS A 383 -26.03 -15.42 3.02
CA LYS A 383 -27.06 -14.89 3.91
C LYS A 383 -27.87 -15.97 4.61
N ALA A 384 -28.20 -17.04 3.89
CA ALA A 384 -28.91 -18.19 4.44
C ALA A 384 -28.11 -18.92 5.54
N VAL A 385 -26.80 -19.10 5.35
CA VAL A 385 -25.95 -19.68 6.38
C VAL A 385 -25.83 -18.75 7.60
N LEU A 386 -25.77 -17.43 7.39
CA LEU A 386 -25.68 -16.45 8.48
C LEU A 386 -26.97 -16.40 9.35
N GLU A 387 -28.12 -16.89 8.87
CA GLU A 387 -29.36 -16.98 9.67
C GLU A 387 -29.22 -17.92 10.88
N SER A 388 -28.27 -18.87 10.85
CA SER A 388 -28.00 -19.78 11.96
C SER A 388 -27.28 -19.15 13.13
N PHE A 389 -26.71 -17.95 12.97
CA PHE A 389 -25.91 -17.27 13.98
C PHE A 389 -26.73 -16.20 14.73
N GLU A 390 -26.58 -16.18 16.06
CA GLU A 390 -27.23 -15.20 16.95
C GLU A 390 -26.26 -14.09 17.41
N ASN A 391 -24.98 -14.17 17.04
CA ASN A 391 -24.00 -13.18 17.47
C ASN A 391 -24.33 -11.79 16.87
N PRO A 392 -24.32 -10.69 17.67
CA PRO A 392 -24.71 -9.37 17.21
C PRO A 392 -23.96 -8.88 15.98
N GLN A 393 -22.64 -9.03 15.92
CA GLN A 393 -21.86 -8.58 14.76
C GLN A 393 -22.15 -9.40 13.50
N ILE A 394 -22.39 -10.71 13.64
CA ILE A 394 -22.75 -11.54 12.49
C ILE A 394 -24.15 -11.18 11.99
N VAL A 395 -25.08 -10.87 12.91
CA VAL A 395 -26.42 -10.39 12.57
C VAL A 395 -26.35 -9.05 11.85
N GLU A 396 -25.54 -8.10 12.33
CA GLU A 396 -25.28 -6.82 11.64
C GLU A 396 -24.76 -7.05 10.22
N LEU A 397 -23.74 -7.90 10.04
CA LEU A 397 -23.19 -8.22 8.72
C LEU A 397 -24.23 -8.88 7.80
N ARG A 398 -25.06 -9.80 8.34
CA ARG A 398 -26.17 -10.40 7.58
C ARG A 398 -27.16 -9.36 7.08
N ASP A 399 -27.51 -8.40 7.93
CA ASP A 399 -28.49 -7.37 7.59
C ASP A 399 -27.93 -6.31 6.63
N GLU A 400 -26.60 -6.11 6.61
CA GLU A 400 -25.90 -5.28 5.63
C GLU A 400 -25.73 -5.95 4.27
N ILE A 401 -25.72 -7.28 4.19
CA ILE A 401 -25.65 -8.02 2.93
C ILE A 401 -27.03 -7.96 2.23
N ASP A 402 -27.06 -7.27 1.10
CA ASP A 402 -28.22 -7.26 0.18
C ASP A 402 -28.06 -8.39 -0.81
N ASP A 403 -29.12 -9.15 -1.08
CA ASP A 403 -29.10 -10.24 -2.06
C ASP A 403 -28.82 -9.77 -3.49
N LEU A 404 -29.07 -8.51 -3.81
CA LEU A 404 -28.87 -7.87 -5.13
C LEU A 404 -29.43 -8.69 -6.31
N LYS A 405 -30.57 -9.36 -6.08
CA LYS A 405 -31.23 -10.23 -7.08
C LYS A 405 -31.65 -9.48 -8.34
N ASP A 406 -32.00 -8.21 -8.19
CA ASP A 406 -32.33 -7.31 -9.30
C ASP A 406 -31.11 -7.06 -10.21
N VAL A 407 -29.95 -6.81 -9.62
CA VAL A 407 -28.69 -6.60 -10.36
C VAL A 407 -28.21 -7.91 -10.98
N TYR A 408 -28.25 -9.01 -10.22
CA TYR A 408 -27.92 -10.35 -10.75
C TYR A 408 -28.77 -10.67 -11.99
N LYS A 409 -30.10 -10.51 -11.86
CA LYS A 409 -31.02 -10.81 -12.95
C LYS A 409 -30.76 -9.95 -14.17
N MET A 410 -30.53 -8.66 -14.00
CA MET A 410 -30.22 -7.73 -15.10
C MET A 410 -29.01 -8.19 -15.91
N ILE A 411 -27.92 -8.58 -15.24
CA ILE A 411 -26.72 -9.07 -15.91
C ILE A 411 -26.96 -10.45 -16.53
N PHE A 412 -27.63 -11.34 -15.80
CA PHE A 412 -27.94 -12.71 -16.25
C PHE A 412 -28.81 -12.72 -17.51
N ASP A 413 -29.81 -11.87 -17.57
CA ASP A 413 -30.72 -11.82 -18.73
C ASP A 413 -30.04 -11.19 -19.96
N ALA A 414 -29.14 -10.20 -19.74
CA ALA A 414 -28.55 -9.39 -20.81
C ALA A 414 -27.28 -9.99 -21.42
N ILE A 415 -26.34 -10.50 -20.61
CA ILE A 415 -24.96 -10.78 -21.03
C ILE A 415 -24.78 -12.29 -21.30
N VAL A 416 -24.12 -12.63 -22.42
CA VAL A 416 -23.78 -14.01 -22.78
C VAL A 416 -22.76 -14.61 -21.82
N GLU A 417 -22.77 -15.95 -21.63
CA GLU A 417 -21.86 -16.66 -20.74
C GLU A 417 -20.39 -16.56 -21.20
N GLU A 418 -20.14 -16.77 -22.49
CA GLU A 418 -18.81 -16.69 -23.10
C GLU A 418 -18.61 -15.30 -23.73
N ALA A 419 -18.61 -14.26 -22.87
CA ALA A 419 -18.50 -12.89 -23.34
C ALA A 419 -17.09 -12.56 -23.88
N PRO A 420 -16.99 -11.73 -24.94
CA PRO A 420 -15.71 -11.24 -25.46
C PRO A 420 -15.02 -10.33 -24.44
N LEU A 421 -13.71 -10.10 -24.62
CA LEU A 421 -12.98 -9.17 -23.78
C LEU A 421 -13.31 -7.72 -24.11
N GLN A 422 -13.49 -7.39 -25.37
CA GLN A 422 -13.74 -6.02 -25.84
C GLN A 422 -15.23 -5.77 -26.05
N SER A 423 -15.74 -4.71 -25.45
CA SER A 423 -17.17 -4.36 -25.50
C SER A 423 -17.66 -3.88 -26.88
N LYS A 424 -16.77 -3.61 -27.84
CA LYS A 424 -17.14 -3.14 -29.21
C LYS A 424 -16.99 -4.22 -30.27
N GLU A 425 -16.62 -5.44 -29.94
CA GLU A 425 -16.47 -6.54 -30.89
C GLU A 425 -17.78 -7.23 -31.25
N GLY A 426 -18.86 -6.94 -30.53
CA GLY A 426 -20.14 -7.61 -30.67
C GLY A 426 -20.18 -8.99 -30.02
N GLY A 427 -21.36 -9.68 -30.07
CA GLY A 427 -21.55 -10.98 -29.43
C GLY A 427 -21.61 -10.90 -27.90
N ILE A 428 -22.14 -9.81 -27.35
CA ILE A 428 -22.18 -9.53 -25.90
C ILE A 428 -23.55 -9.86 -25.32
N ILE A 429 -24.62 -9.53 -26.05
CA ILE A 429 -26.01 -9.60 -25.59
C ILE A 429 -26.60 -10.96 -25.85
N LYS A 430 -27.35 -11.53 -24.91
CA LYS A 430 -28.07 -12.80 -25.09
C LYS A 430 -29.17 -12.71 -26.15
N GLU A 431 -29.38 -13.82 -26.81
CA GLU A 431 -30.54 -14.00 -27.70
C GLU A 431 -31.84 -13.90 -26.89
N GLY A 432 -32.83 -13.19 -27.44
CA GLY A 432 -34.13 -12.94 -26.79
C GLY A 432 -34.15 -11.74 -25.82
N TYR A 433 -33.01 -11.07 -25.59
CA TYR A 433 -32.98 -9.89 -24.72
C TYR A 433 -33.51 -8.62 -25.41
N ASN A 434 -33.11 -8.40 -26.68
CA ASN A 434 -33.55 -7.26 -27.48
C ASN A 434 -33.91 -7.73 -28.92
N SER A 435 -35.17 -7.48 -29.33
CA SER A 435 -35.69 -7.91 -30.63
C SER A 435 -34.96 -7.31 -31.84
N ASP A 436 -34.43 -6.09 -31.71
CA ASP A 436 -33.74 -5.43 -32.81
C ASP A 436 -32.34 -6.03 -32.99
N ILE A 437 -31.69 -6.43 -31.90
CA ILE A 437 -30.42 -7.16 -31.90
C ILE A 437 -30.63 -8.53 -32.57
N ASP A 438 -31.66 -9.25 -32.17
CA ASP A 438 -31.97 -10.58 -32.73
C ASP A 438 -32.29 -10.48 -34.22
N TYR A 439 -33.03 -9.45 -34.63
CA TYR A 439 -33.31 -9.18 -36.05
C TYR A 439 -32.03 -8.94 -36.86
N LEU A 440 -31.14 -8.07 -36.34
CA LEU A 440 -29.85 -7.78 -37.02
C LEU A 440 -28.89 -8.99 -37.02
N ARG A 441 -28.92 -9.82 -35.98
CA ARG A 441 -28.15 -11.06 -35.89
C ARG A 441 -28.61 -12.09 -36.91
N ASN A 442 -29.93 -12.23 -37.08
CA ASN A 442 -30.54 -13.08 -38.12
C ASN A 442 -30.21 -12.57 -39.52
N ALA A 443 -30.31 -11.24 -39.76
CA ALA A 443 -29.93 -10.65 -41.05
C ALA A 443 -28.44 -10.91 -41.39
N LYS A 444 -27.52 -10.87 -40.37
CA LYS A 444 -26.09 -11.22 -40.57
C LYS A 444 -25.91 -12.70 -40.88
N SER A 445 -26.67 -13.63 -40.29
CA SER A 445 -26.57 -15.07 -40.56
C SER A 445 -27.15 -15.43 -41.92
N GLU A 446 -28.30 -14.85 -42.31
CA GLU A 446 -28.87 -14.99 -43.64
C GLU A 446 -27.99 -14.40 -44.73
N GLY A 447 -27.25 -13.33 -44.44
CA GLY A 447 -26.29 -12.75 -45.36
C GLY A 447 -25.21 -13.74 -45.82
N LYS A 448 -24.77 -14.67 -44.97
CA LYS A 448 -23.88 -15.77 -45.38
C LYS A 448 -24.57 -16.75 -46.34
N ASN A 449 -25.81 -17.03 -46.12
CA ASN A 449 -26.61 -17.88 -47.01
C ASN A 449 -26.85 -17.17 -48.36
N TRP A 450 -27.14 -15.88 -48.36
CA TRP A 450 -27.26 -15.08 -49.58
C TRP A 450 -25.97 -15.02 -50.40
N LEU A 451 -24.78 -14.90 -49.74
CA LEU A 451 -23.50 -14.97 -50.43
C LEU A 451 -23.23 -16.36 -51.03
N ALA A 452 -23.60 -17.44 -50.32
CA ALA A 452 -23.45 -18.80 -50.81
C ALA A 452 -24.41 -19.09 -51.97
N GLU A 453 -25.64 -18.56 -51.91
CA GLU A 453 -26.65 -18.63 -52.98
C GLU A 453 -26.18 -17.81 -54.18
N LEU A 454 -25.63 -16.61 -53.99
CA LEU A 454 -25.02 -15.82 -55.04
C LEU A 454 -23.87 -16.57 -55.71
N GLU A 455 -22.97 -17.19 -54.90
CA GLU A 455 -21.84 -17.99 -55.39
C GLU A 455 -22.35 -19.15 -56.30
N ASN A 456 -23.38 -19.87 -55.89
CA ASN A 456 -23.96 -20.96 -56.66
C ASN A 456 -24.68 -20.46 -57.93
N THR A 457 -25.48 -19.41 -57.83
CA THR A 457 -26.17 -18.78 -58.94
C THR A 457 -25.18 -18.27 -59.99
N GLU A 458 -24.09 -17.60 -59.53
CA GLU A 458 -23.07 -17.10 -60.46
C GLU A 458 -22.24 -18.24 -61.07
N ARG A 459 -22.00 -19.36 -60.37
CA ARG A 459 -21.35 -20.56 -60.91
C ARG A 459 -22.20 -21.19 -62.03
N GLU A 460 -23.50 -21.34 -61.82
CA GLU A 460 -24.45 -21.89 -62.78
C GLU A 460 -24.61 -20.98 -64.01
N ARG A 461 -24.71 -19.66 -63.79
CA ARG A 461 -24.90 -18.68 -64.85
C ARG A 461 -23.64 -18.54 -65.73
N THR A 462 -22.45 -18.56 -65.16
CA THR A 462 -21.21 -18.32 -65.87
C THR A 462 -20.49 -19.59 -66.31
N GLY A 463 -20.84 -20.75 -65.76
CA GLY A 463 -20.16 -22.03 -66.02
C GLY A 463 -18.77 -22.13 -65.35
N ILE A 464 -18.40 -21.17 -64.50
CA ILE A 464 -17.09 -21.13 -63.85
C ILE A 464 -17.16 -22.00 -62.57
N LYS A 465 -16.70 -23.24 -62.65
CA LYS A 465 -16.85 -24.24 -61.57
C LYS A 465 -16.08 -23.89 -60.28
N ASN A 466 -15.06 -23.10 -60.36
CA ASN A 466 -14.19 -22.74 -59.24
C ASN A 466 -14.36 -21.29 -58.76
N LEU A 467 -15.41 -20.60 -59.22
CA LEU A 467 -15.81 -19.30 -58.69
C LEU A 467 -16.11 -19.39 -57.17
N ARG A 468 -15.52 -18.51 -56.37
CA ARG A 468 -15.76 -18.44 -54.92
C ARG A 468 -15.93 -17.00 -54.50
N VAL A 469 -16.88 -16.77 -53.59
CA VAL A 469 -17.02 -15.54 -52.86
C VAL A 469 -16.03 -15.57 -51.66
N LYS A 470 -15.18 -14.59 -51.56
CA LYS A 470 -14.22 -14.42 -50.44
C LYS A 470 -14.25 -13.00 -49.92
N PHE A 471 -13.76 -12.80 -48.72
CA PHE A 471 -13.66 -11.50 -48.03
C PHE A 471 -12.22 -11.09 -47.80
N ASN A 472 -11.92 -9.79 -47.96
CA ASN A 472 -10.67 -9.19 -47.58
C ASN A 472 -10.96 -7.81 -46.94
N LYS A 473 -10.28 -7.49 -45.80
CA LYS A 473 -10.48 -6.22 -45.08
C LYS A 473 -10.28 -4.96 -45.92
N VAL A 474 -9.44 -5.03 -46.96
CA VAL A 474 -9.12 -3.88 -47.84
C VAL A 474 -10.13 -3.73 -48.98
N PHE A 475 -10.60 -4.85 -49.54
CA PHE A 475 -11.40 -4.86 -50.80
C PHE A 475 -12.86 -5.27 -50.56
N GLY A 476 -13.22 -5.69 -49.35
CA GLY A 476 -14.53 -6.22 -49.01
C GLY A 476 -14.77 -7.63 -49.61
N TYR A 477 -16.03 -7.94 -49.94
CA TYR A 477 -16.39 -9.19 -50.63
C TYR A 477 -16.02 -9.12 -52.11
N TYR A 478 -15.53 -10.24 -52.65
CA TYR A 478 -15.12 -10.37 -54.07
C TYR A 478 -15.32 -11.78 -54.55
N LEU A 479 -15.55 -11.90 -55.87
CA LEU A 479 -15.56 -13.15 -56.62
C LEU A 479 -14.16 -13.47 -57.09
N GLU A 480 -13.62 -14.60 -56.68
CA GLU A 480 -12.28 -15.07 -57.09
C GLU A 480 -12.44 -16.09 -58.19
N VAL A 481 -11.82 -15.81 -59.35
CA VAL A 481 -11.81 -16.66 -60.52
C VAL A 481 -10.38 -16.99 -60.88
N THR A 482 -10.02 -18.28 -61.07
CA THR A 482 -8.70 -18.69 -61.49
C THR A 482 -8.43 -18.35 -62.93
N ASN A 483 -7.17 -18.12 -63.31
CA ASN A 483 -6.77 -17.70 -64.70
C ASN A 483 -7.27 -18.64 -65.77
N SER A 484 -7.48 -19.91 -65.53
CA SER A 484 -8.02 -20.91 -66.46
C SER A 484 -9.49 -20.68 -66.92
N TYR A 485 -10.24 -19.86 -66.17
CA TYR A 485 -11.64 -19.56 -66.47
C TYR A 485 -11.91 -18.09 -66.79
N LEU A 486 -10.91 -17.27 -66.98
CA LEU A 486 -11.05 -15.83 -67.28
C LEU A 486 -11.83 -15.56 -68.57
N ASN A 487 -11.77 -16.47 -69.54
CA ASN A 487 -12.51 -16.34 -70.81
C ASN A 487 -14.02 -16.48 -70.65
N LEU A 488 -14.53 -17.02 -69.51
CA LEU A 488 -15.93 -17.17 -69.19
C LEU A 488 -16.44 -16.07 -68.28
N VAL A 489 -15.60 -15.11 -67.91
CA VAL A 489 -15.98 -14.00 -67.06
C VAL A 489 -16.84 -13.01 -67.85
N PRO A 490 -18.12 -12.70 -67.42
CA PRO A 490 -18.97 -11.74 -68.11
C PRO A 490 -18.40 -10.33 -68.10
N GLU A 491 -18.71 -9.51 -69.11
CA GLU A 491 -18.23 -8.10 -69.24
C GLU A 491 -18.75 -7.21 -68.07
N GLU A 492 -19.82 -7.57 -67.42
CA GLU A 492 -20.38 -6.84 -66.25
C GLU A 492 -19.59 -7.02 -64.97
N TYR A 493 -18.61 -7.96 -64.90
CA TYR A 493 -17.78 -8.13 -63.75
C TYR A 493 -16.71 -7.04 -63.74
N ILE A 494 -16.71 -6.27 -62.63
CA ILE A 494 -15.72 -5.20 -62.43
C ILE A 494 -14.49 -5.80 -61.77
N ARG A 495 -13.34 -5.75 -62.44
CA ARG A 495 -12.05 -6.24 -61.92
C ARG A 495 -11.57 -5.36 -60.78
N LYS A 496 -11.27 -5.93 -59.61
CA LYS A 496 -10.68 -5.25 -58.44
C LYS A 496 -9.17 -5.48 -58.33
N GLN A 497 -8.69 -6.71 -58.56
CA GLN A 497 -7.28 -7.06 -58.41
C GLN A 497 -6.87 -8.27 -59.25
N THR A 498 -5.68 -8.24 -59.81
CA THR A 498 -5.02 -9.35 -60.47
C THR A 498 -3.98 -10.00 -59.56
N LEU A 499 -4.09 -11.32 -59.39
CA LEU A 499 -3.15 -12.14 -58.61
C LEU A 499 -2.39 -13.07 -59.54
N THR A 500 -1.36 -13.74 -59.12
CA THR A 500 -0.51 -14.63 -59.91
C THR A 500 -1.32 -15.80 -60.55
N ASN A 501 -2.32 -16.36 -59.83
CA ASN A 501 -3.07 -17.53 -60.23
C ASN A 501 -4.58 -17.31 -60.36
N ALA A 502 -5.08 -16.10 -60.06
CA ALA A 502 -6.51 -15.78 -60.06
C ALA A 502 -6.73 -14.29 -60.25
N GLU A 503 -7.94 -13.89 -60.61
CA GLU A 503 -8.37 -12.49 -60.57
C GLU A 503 -9.58 -12.32 -59.66
N ARG A 504 -9.72 -11.13 -59.08
CA ARG A 504 -10.77 -10.74 -58.16
C ARG A 504 -11.72 -9.75 -58.83
N PHE A 505 -12.98 -10.07 -58.76
CA PHE A 505 -14.03 -9.29 -59.38
C PHE A 505 -15.09 -8.89 -58.35
N THR A 506 -15.86 -7.86 -58.67
CA THR A 506 -17.10 -7.51 -57.98
C THR A 506 -18.25 -7.35 -58.98
N THR A 507 -19.50 -7.54 -58.52
CA THR A 507 -20.69 -7.27 -59.29
C THR A 507 -21.54 -6.26 -58.51
N VAL A 508 -22.47 -5.59 -59.19
CA VAL A 508 -23.43 -4.66 -58.54
C VAL A 508 -24.21 -5.38 -57.43
N ARG A 509 -24.68 -6.59 -57.71
CA ARG A 509 -25.41 -7.39 -56.72
C ARG A 509 -24.56 -7.81 -55.50
N LEU A 510 -23.30 -8.18 -55.74
CA LEU A 510 -22.39 -8.49 -54.62
C LEU A 510 -22.12 -7.27 -53.78
N LYS A 511 -22.01 -6.10 -54.40
CA LYS A 511 -21.79 -4.84 -53.68
C LYS A 511 -23.00 -4.41 -52.85
N GLU A 512 -24.21 -4.59 -53.38
CA GLU A 512 -25.45 -4.35 -52.63
C GLU A 512 -25.61 -5.27 -51.41
N LEU A 513 -25.25 -6.55 -51.56
CA LEU A 513 -25.22 -7.52 -50.46
C LEU A 513 -24.15 -7.17 -49.44
N GLU A 514 -22.96 -6.78 -49.92
CA GLU A 514 -21.86 -6.31 -49.07
C GLU A 514 -22.29 -5.12 -48.19
N ASP A 515 -22.84 -4.08 -48.81
CA ASP A 515 -23.29 -2.89 -48.08
C ASP A 515 -24.39 -3.23 -47.07
N THR A 516 -25.25 -4.18 -47.36
CA THR A 516 -26.31 -4.65 -46.45
C THR A 516 -25.72 -5.42 -45.27
N ILE A 517 -24.80 -6.34 -45.51
CA ILE A 517 -24.18 -7.19 -44.46
C ILE A 517 -23.26 -6.37 -43.55
N LEU A 518 -22.41 -5.51 -44.13
CA LEU A 518 -21.50 -4.66 -43.33
C LEU A 518 -22.24 -3.61 -42.51
N ASN A 519 -23.27 -2.97 -43.09
CA ASN A 519 -24.11 -2.03 -42.33
C ASN A 519 -24.88 -2.71 -41.19
N ALA A 520 -25.34 -3.98 -41.41
CA ALA A 520 -26.01 -4.74 -40.34
C ALA A 520 -25.02 -5.12 -39.23
N GLU A 521 -23.77 -5.47 -39.54
CA GLU A 521 -22.76 -5.80 -38.56
C GLU A 521 -22.36 -4.58 -37.71
N ASP A 522 -22.08 -3.43 -38.33
CA ASP A 522 -21.75 -2.19 -37.58
C ASP A 522 -22.93 -1.73 -36.71
N LYS A 523 -24.18 -1.82 -37.23
CA LYS A 523 -25.36 -1.50 -36.44
C LYS A 523 -25.57 -2.45 -35.29
N LEU A 524 -25.37 -3.76 -35.50
CA LEU A 524 -25.46 -4.79 -34.47
C LEU A 524 -24.47 -4.53 -33.34
N ASN A 525 -23.22 -4.34 -33.68
CA ASN A 525 -22.16 -4.09 -32.69
C ASN A 525 -22.38 -2.80 -31.88
N ASN A 526 -22.87 -1.74 -32.55
CA ASN A 526 -23.22 -0.49 -31.88
C ASN A 526 -24.43 -0.67 -30.93
N LEU A 527 -25.46 -1.36 -31.35
CA LEU A 527 -26.66 -1.59 -30.55
C LEU A 527 -26.36 -2.52 -29.35
N GLU A 528 -25.56 -3.59 -29.55
CA GLU A 528 -25.08 -4.44 -28.46
C GLU A 528 -24.24 -3.64 -27.44
N TYR A 529 -23.38 -2.71 -27.89
CA TYR A 529 -22.63 -1.83 -27.02
C TYR A 529 -23.53 -0.85 -26.26
N GLU A 530 -24.57 -0.30 -26.89
CA GLU A 530 -25.55 0.56 -26.23
C GLU A 530 -26.31 -0.18 -25.13
N GLU A 531 -26.75 -1.41 -25.38
CA GLU A 531 -27.40 -2.25 -24.38
C GLU A 531 -26.44 -2.61 -23.22
N PHE A 532 -25.20 -2.94 -23.54
CA PHE A 532 -24.16 -3.15 -22.53
C PHE A 532 -23.96 -1.90 -21.65
N CYS A 533 -23.96 -0.70 -22.24
CA CYS A 533 -23.88 0.54 -21.47
C CYS A 533 -25.10 0.74 -20.56
N LYS A 534 -26.31 0.37 -20.98
CA LYS A 534 -27.51 0.44 -20.12
C LYS A 534 -27.40 -0.49 -18.92
N VAL A 535 -26.88 -1.70 -19.09
CA VAL A 535 -26.63 -2.64 -17.98
C VAL A 535 -25.61 -2.06 -17.02
N ARG A 536 -24.51 -1.51 -17.53
CA ARG A 536 -23.48 -0.83 -16.71
C ARG A 536 -24.06 0.33 -15.91
N ASP A 537 -24.84 1.19 -16.56
CA ASP A 537 -25.43 2.39 -15.94
C ASP A 537 -26.49 2.01 -14.89
N TYR A 538 -27.19 0.90 -15.08
CA TYR A 538 -28.09 0.34 -14.06
C TYR A 538 -27.31 -0.09 -12.80
N ILE A 539 -26.17 -0.78 -12.98
CA ILE A 539 -25.29 -1.17 -11.87
C ILE A 539 -24.73 0.09 -11.17
N ALA A 540 -24.32 1.10 -11.94
CA ALA A 540 -23.85 2.38 -11.42
C ALA A 540 -24.91 3.10 -10.55
N ALA A 541 -26.17 2.91 -10.80
CA ALA A 541 -27.26 3.46 -9.97
C ALA A 541 -27.41 2.73 -8.62
N GLN A 542 -26.80 1.54 -8.44
CA GLN A 542 -26.89 0.73 -7.22
C GLN A 542 -25.58 0.71 -6.40
N LEU A 543 -24.63 1.60 -6.71
CA LEU A 543 -23.28 1.61 -6.14
C LEU A 543 -23.27 1.51 -4.61
N GLU A 544 -24.08 2.30 -3.89
CA GLU A 544 -24.11 2.34 -2.44
C GLU A 544 -24.53 1.00 -1.83
N ARG A 545 -25.57 0.36 -2.38
CA ARG A 545 -26.04 -0.97 -1.93
C ARG A 545 -24.95 -2.02 -2.10
N ILE A 546 -24.30 -2.01 -3.27
CA ILE A 546 -23.26 -2.98 -3.61
C ILE A 546 -22.00 -2.76 -2.75
N GLN A 547 -21.57 -1.52 -2.52
CA GLN A 547 -20.43 -1.21 -1.65
C GLN A 547 -20.67 -1.66 -0.21
N ARG A 548 -21.85 -1.41 0.35
CA ARG A 548 -22.21 -1.86 1.70
C ARG A 548 -22.12 -3.39 1.78
N THR A 549 -22.70 -4.09 0.82
CA THR A 549 -22.63 -5.56 0.73
C THR A 549 -21.18 -6.04 0.59
N ALA A 550 -20.37 -5.43 -0.27
CA ALA A 550 -18.97 -5.79 -0.45
C ALA A 550 -18.15 -5.64 0.84
N LYS A 551 -18.35 -4.54 1.60
CA LYS A 551 -17.70 -4.33 2.91
C LYS A 551 -18.12 -5.36 3.95
N ALA A 552 -19.40 -5.72 3.99
CA ALA A 552 -19.91 -6.76 4.91
C ALA A 552 -19.31 -8.12 4.55
N VAL A 553 -19.26 -8.49 3.27
CA VAL A 553 -18.63 -9.74 2.79
C VAL A 553 -17.13 -9.76 3.10
N ALA A 554 -16.42 -8.66 2.89
CA ALA A 554 -15.00 -8.53 3.19
C ALA A 554 -14.71 -8.70 4.69
N THR A 555 -15.54 -8.10 5.54
CA THR A 555 -15.45 -8.23 7.00
C THR A 555 -15.73 -9.66 7.44
N LEU A 556 -16.77 -10.31 6.90
CA LEU A 556 -17.10 -11.70 7.17
C LEU A 556 -15.94 -12.64 6.80
N ASP A 557 -15.34 -12.47 5.63
CA ASP A 557 -14.21 -13.27 5.19
C ASP A 557 -12.97 -13.12 6.11
N ALA A 558 -12.68 -11.89 6.54
CA ALA A 558 -11.61 -11.63 7.52
C ALA A 558 -11.88 -12.34 8.86
N LEU A 559 -13.13 -12.31 9.37
CA LEU A 559 -13.52 -12.99 10.60
C LEU A 559 -13.46 -14.52 10.44
N CYS A 560 -13.92 -15.05 9.30
CA CYS A 560 -13.78 -16.48 8.97
C CYS A 560 -12.30 -16.91 8.93
N SER A 561 -11.43 -16.06 8.39
CA SER A 561 -9.98 -16.32 8.37
C SER A 561 -9.41 -16.42 9.79
N LEU A 562 -9.74 -15.46 10.68
CA LEU A 562 -9.29 -15.48 12.08
C LEU A 562 -9.78 -16.72 12.83
N ALA A 563 -11.06 -17.09 12.66
CA ALA A 563 -11.63 -18.28 13.28
C ALA A 563 -10.99 -19.59 12.76
N TYR A 564 -10.78 -19.67 11.43
CA TYR A 564 -10.13 -20.81 10.81
C TYR A 564 -8.68 -20.99 11.29
N VAL A 565 -7.91 -19.90 11.33
CA VAL A 565 -6.51 -19.93 11.81
C VAL A 565 -6.45 -20.29 13.28
N ALA A 566 -7.40 -19.83 14.09
CA ALA A 566 -7.48 -20.17 15.51
C ALA A 566 -7.66 -21.68 15.74
N GLU A 567 -8.52 -22.33 14.96
CA GLU A 567 -8.74 -23.77 15.02
C GLU A 567 -7.50 -24.54 14.55
N GLN A 568 -6.98 -24.22 13.37
CA GLN A 568 -5.84 -24.91 12.77
C GLN A 568 -4.56 -24.83 13.60
N ASN A 569 -4.38 -23.78 14.39
CA ASN A 569 -3.17 -23.52 15.18
C ASN A 569 -3.38 -23.68 16.69
N HIS A 570 -4.56 -24.14 17.11
CA HIS A 570 -4.92 -24.33 18.51
C HIS A 570 -4.69 -23.04 19.33
N TYR A 571 -5.18 -21.92 18.81
CA TYR A 571 -5.14 -20.65 19.51
C TYR A 571 -6.30 -20.57 20.49
N VAL A 572 -6.12 -19.77 21.56
CA VAL A 572 -7.10 -19.62 22.62
C VAL A 572 -7.71 -18.22 22.61
N LYS A 573 -8.95 -18.09 23.06
CA LYS A 573 -9.60 -16.81 23.24
C LYS A 573 -8.95 -16.05 24.38
N PRO A 574 -8.37 -14.85 24.16
CA PRO A 574 -7.83 -14.02 25.24
C PRO A 574 -8.96 -13.36 26.00
N THR A 575 -8.78 -13.17 27.32
CA THR A 575 -9.68 -12.38 28.16
C THR A 575 -9.14 -10.96 28.29
N LEU A 576 -9.94 -9.96 28.03
CA LEU A 576 -9.54 -8.55 28.15
C LEU A 576 -9.79 -8.00 29.55
N ASN A 577 -8.89 -7.13 30.01
CA ASN A 577 -9.04 -6.46 31.31
C ASN A 577 -8.67 -4.97 31.24
N GLU A 578 -9.27 -4.17 32.12
CA GLU A 578 -9.01 -2.74 32.25
C GLU A 578 -7.89 -2.41 33.24
N LYS A 579 -7.43 -3.43 33.98
CA LYS A 579 -6.38 -3.27 35.02
C LYS A 579 -4.98 -3.16 34.42
N GLY A 580 -4.85 -3.23 33.12
CA GLY A 580 -3.58 -3.15 32.42
C GLY A 580 -2.68 -4.38 32.60
N ILE A 581 -3.20 -5.51 33.09
CA ILE A 581 -2.43 -6.73 33.37
C ILE A 581 -2.28 -7.54 32.08
N ILE A 582 -1.05 -7.91 31.76
CA ILE A 582 -0.72 -8.86 30.70
C ILE A 582 -0.23 -10.13 31.38
N ASP A 583 -1.04 -11.22 31.34
CA ASP A 583 -0.71 -12.53 31.89
C ASP A 583 -0.93 -13.58 30.80
N ILE A 584 0.17 -14.04 30.23
CA ILE A 584 0.21 -15.02 29.14
C ILE A 584 0.86 -16.30 29.67
N LYS A 585 0.20 -17.42 29.55
CA LYS A 585 0.71 -18.73 29.87
C LYS A 585 0.97 -19.52 28.61
N ASP A 586 2.11 -20.20 28.57
CA ASP A 586 2.52 -21.01 27.42
C ASP A 586 2.42 -20.27 26.06
N GLY A 587 2.83 -19.00 26.06
CA GLY A 587 2.84 -18.17 24.84
C GLY A 587 3.79 -18.72 23.79
N ARG A 588 3.37 -18.67 22.51
CA ARG A 588 4.15 -19.10 21.34
C ARG A 588 4.28 -17.97 20.33
N HIS A 589 5.34 -17.98 19.56
CA HIS A 589 5.52 -16.97 18.50
C HIS A 589 4.78 -17.44 17.23
N PRO A 590 3.73 -16.72 16.78
CA PRO A 590 2.83 -17.21 15.72
C PRO A 590 3.54 -17.50 14.40
N VAL A 591 4.57 -16.73 14.07
CA VAL A 591 5.33 -16.89 12.82
C VAL A 591 6.39 -17.97 12.98
N VAL A 592 7.20 -17.89 14.04
CA VAL A 592 8.33 -18.82 14.25
C VAL A 592 7.85 -20.27 14.41
N GLU A 593 6.74 -20.49 15.13
CA GLU A 593 6.17 -21.85 15.28
C GLU A 593 5.76 -22.48 13.92
N LYS A 594 5.39 -21.65 12.92
CA LYS A 594 5.05 -22.11 11.56
C LYS A 594 6.26 -22.29 10.66
N MET A 595 7.38 -21.61 10.95
CA MET A 595 8.61 -21.70 10.16
C MET A 595 9.50 -22.87 10.58
N ILE A 596 9.39 -23.30 11.84
CA ILE A 596 10.15 -24.46 12.37
C ILE A 596 9.56 -25.74 11.77
N GLN A 597 10.39 -26.48 11.01
CA GLN A 597 9.94 -27.70 10.32
C GLN A 597 10.19 -29.00 11.11
N HIS A 598 11.20 -29.03 11.99
CA HIS A 598 11.68 -30.28 12.62
C HIS A 598 11.71 -30.26 14.15
N ASP A 599 11.58 -29.06 14.78
CA ASP A 599 11.58 -28.90 16.22
C ASP A 599 10.22 -28.41 16.72
N MET A 600 9.88 -28.71 17.98
CA MET A 600 8.72 -28.11 18.63
C MET A 600 9.09 -26.69 19.18
N PHE A 601 8.22 -25.72 19.00
CA PHE A 601 8.38 -24.41 19.62
C PHE A 601 8.25 -24.54 21.15
N ILE A 602 9.19 -23.93 21.88
CA ILE A 602 9.16 -23.95 23.35
C ILE A 602 8.36 -22.76 23.86
N PRO A 603 7.19 -23.00 24.49
CA PRO A 603 6.32 -21.94 24.97
C PRO A 603 6.89 -21.24 26.21
N ASN A 604 6.56 -19.95 26.38
CA ASN A 604 7.03 -19.13 27.48
C ASN A 604 5.90 -18.34 28.13
N ASP A 605 5.98 -18.17 29.45
CA ASP A 605 5.07 -17.34 30.24
C ASP A 605 5.51 -15.89 30.23
N THR A 606 4.54 -14.95 30.26
CA THR A 606 4.80 -13.52 30.43
C THR A 606 3.81 -12.95 31.44
N PHE A 607 4.33 -12.20 32.40
CA PHE A 607 3.51 -11.46 33.35
C PHE A 607 4.00 -10.02 33.49
N LEU A 608 3.17 -9.04 33.16
CA LEU A 608 3.43 -7.62 33.29
C LEU A 608 2.22 -6.91 33.91
N ASP A 609 2.47 -5.97 34.79
CA ASP A 609 1.45 -5.07 35.35
C ASP A 609 1.99 -3.65 35.48
N ASN A 610 1.16 -2.70 35.88
CA ASN A 610 1.61 -1.33 36.16
C ASN A 610 2.07 -1.14 37.63
N ASN A 611 2.17 -2.24 38.40
CA ASN A 611 2.52 -2.22 39.83
C ASN A 611 3.91 -2.81 40.09
N ASN A 612 3.98 -4.08 40.42
CA ASN A 612 5.21 -4.71 40.88
C ASN A 612 5.99 -5.41 39.76
N HIS A 613 5.36 -5.60 38.62
CA HIS A 613 5.96 -6.28 37.47
C HIS A 613 5.86 -5.37 36.21
N CYS A 614 6.33 -4.13 36.36
CA CYS A 614 6.27 -3.16 35.27
C CYS A 614 7.36 -3.40 34.24
N ILE A 615 8.58 -3.69 34.70
CA ILE A 615 9.74 -3.93 33.84
C ILE A 615 10.30 -5.32 34.11
N SER A 616 10.47 -6.10 33.05
CA SER A 616 11.19 -7.36 33.03
C SER A 616 12.55 -7.19 32.34
N VAL A 617 13.64 -7.23 33.10
CA VAL A 617 15.01 -7.21 32.58
C VAL A 617 15.39 -8.63 32.22
N ILE A 618 15.71 -8.89 30.94
CA ILE A 618 15.95 -10.22 30.39
C ILE A 618 17.42 -10.33 29.99
N THR A 619 18.16 -11.18 30.69
CA THR A 619 19.59 -11.43 30.42
C THR A 619 19.81 -12.76 29.72
N GLY A 620 20.97 -12.92 29.10
CA GLY A 620 21.39 -14.15 28.42
C GLY A 620 21.96 -13.89 27.02
N PRO A 621 22.50 -14.93 26.35
CA PRO A 621 23.17 -14.78 25.05
C PRO A 621 22.21 -14.47 23.90
N ASN A 622 22.72 -13.82 22.84
CA ASN A 622 21.89 -13.29 21.75
C ASN A 622 21.16 -14.34 20.93
N MET A 623 21.71 -15.53 20.72
CA MET A 623 21.08 -16.60 19.95
C MET A 623 20.10 -17.47 20.74
N ALA A 624 19.90 -17.17 22.02
CA ALA A 624 19.10 -18.00 22.90
C ALA A 624 17.57 -17.77 22.81
N GLY A 625 17.11 -16.71 22.10
CA GLY A 625 15.68 -16.46 21.81
C GLY A 625 15.06 -15.30 22.60
N LYS A 626 15.85 -14.38 23.22
CA LYS A 626 15.33 -13.19 23.93
C LYS A 626 14.42 -12.33 23.05
N SER A 627 14.93 -11.91 21.89
CA SER A 627 14.19 -11.05 20.94
C SER A 627 12.93 -11.75 20.41
N THR A 628 12.98 -13.08 20.18
CA THR A 628 11.82 -13.88 19.78
C THR A 628 10.74 -13.87 20.85
N TYR A 629 11.12 -14.05 22.13
CA TYR A 629 10.19 -14.00 23.27
C TYR A 629 9.53 -12.63 23.42
N MET A 630 10.29 -11.57 23.29
CA MET A 630 9.73 -10.22 23.41
C MET A 630 8.78 -9.88 22.26
N ARG A 631 9.16 -10.22 21.01
CA ARG A 631 8.29 -10.05 19.84
C ARG A 631 7.03 -10.91 19.96
N GLN A 632 7.13 -12.14 20.44
CA GLN A 632 6.01 -13.01 20.74
C GLN A 632 4.98 -12.33 21.65
N THR A 633 5.42 -11.71 22.73
CA THR A 633 4.54 -11.00 23.67
C THR A 633 3.82 -9.84 22.99
N ALA A 634 4.56 -9.01 22.22
CA ALA A 634 3.97 -7.90 21.48
C ALA A 634 2.94 -8.37 20.43
N LEU A 635 3.25 -9.46 19.70
CA LEU A 635 2.35 -10.03 18.71
C LEU A 635 1.08 -10.63 19.35
N ILE A 636 1.20 -11.32 20.50
CA ILE A 636 0.04 -11.84 21.24
C ILE A 636 -0.89 -10.70 21.69
N VAL A 637 -0.33 -9.60 22.23
CA VAL A 637 -1.10 -8.41 22.62
C VAL A 637 -1.79 -7.78 21.41
N LEU A 638 -1.07 -7.61 20.30
CA LEU A 638 -1.61 -7.08 19.05
C LEU A 638 -2.74 -7.97 18.52
N MET A 639 -2.53 -9.30 18.47
CA MET A 639 -3.55 -10.27 18.04
C MET A 639 -4.79 -10.21 18.92
N ALA A 640 -4.66 -10.05 20.23
CA ALA A 640 -5.80 -9.86 21.12
C ALA A 640 -6.60 -8.58 20.76
N GLN A 641 -5.90 -7.47 20.45
CA GLN A 641 -6.54 -6.18 20.15
C GLN A 641 -7.08 -6.06 18.71
N ILE A 642 -6.72 -6.97 17.81
CA ILE A 642 -7.45 -7.09 16.55
C ILE A 642 -8.70 -7.97 16.64
N GLY A 643 -9.02 -8.49 17.82
CA GLY A 643 -10.15 -9.40 18.05
C GLY A 643 -9.87 -10.86 17.70
N SER A 644 -8.60 -11.25 17.48
CA SER A 644 -8.18 -12.61 17.18
C SER A 644 -7.99 -13.46 18.44
N TYR A 645 -8.04 -14.77 18.27
CA TYR A 645 -7.48 -15.73 19.21
C TYR A 645 -5.95 -15.68 19.17
N VAL A 646 -5.30 -16.11 20.24
CA VAL A 646 -3.85 -15.95 20.44
C VAL A 646 -3.11 -17.27 20.65
N PRO A 647 -1.86 -17.37 20.21
CA PRO A 647 -1.02 -18.57 20.39
C PRO A 647 -0.52 -18.69 21.85
N ALA A 648 -1.37 -19.16 22.73
CA ALA A 648 -1.05 -19.36 24.14
C ALA A 648 -1.85 -20.54 24.74
N GLY A 649 -1.48 -20.99 25.95
CA GLY A 649 -2.29 -21.92 26.75
C GLY A 649 -3.46 -21.16 27.42
N SER A 650 -3.20 -19.93 27.89
CA SER A 650 -4.21 -18.96 28.30
C SER A 650 -3.64 -17.54 28.26
N ALA A 651 -4.49 -16.54 28.06
CA ALA A 651 -4.06 -15.14 28.03
C ALA A 651 -5.08 -14.22 28.65
N LYS A 652 -4.62 -13.32 29.55
CA LYS A 652 -5.38 -12.18 30.08
C LYS A 652 -4.64 -10.92 29.64
N ILE A 653 -5.27 -10.13 28.79
CA ILE A 653 -4.61 -9.00 28.14
C ILE A 653 -5.26 -7.70 28.59
N GLY A 654 -4.46 -6.83 29.25
CA GLY A 654 -4.80 -5.44 29.47
C GLY A 654 -4.61 -4.65 28.18
N VAL A 655 -5.64 -3.92 27.77
CA VAL A 655 -5.60 -3.14 26.53
C VAL A 655 -4.47 -2.11 26.61
N VAL A 656 -3.67 -2.03 25.57
CA VAL A 656 -2.58 -1.06 25.42
C VAL A 656 -2.92 -0.03 24.35
N ASP A 657 -2.49 1.20 24.55
CA ASP A 657 -2.70 2.29 23.60
C ASP A 657 -1.65 2.32 22.48
N ARG A 658 -0.45 1.82 22.80
CA ARG A 658 0.71 1.79 21.86
C ARG A 658 1.58 0.58 22.14
N ILE A 659 2.19 0.06 21.09
CA ILE A 659 3.32 -0.85 21.18
C ILE A 659 4.51 -0.16 20.54
N PHE A 660 5.62 -0.06 21.28
CA PHE A 660 6.88 0.43 20.76
C PHE A 660 7.92 -0.69 20.77
N THR A 661 8.68 -0.79 19.70
CA THR A 661 9.76 -1.76 19.61
C THR A 661 11.07 -1.08 19.19
N ARG A 662 12.12 -1.38 19.93
CA ARG A 662 13.51 -1.13 19.54
C ARG A 662 14.22 -2.47 19.53
N VAL A 663 14.47 -3.01 18.34
CA VAL A 663 15.09 -4.32 18.16
C VAL A 663 16.19 -4.21 17.12
N GLY A 664 17.43 -4.52 17.51
CA GLY A 664 18.64 -4.64 16.69
C GLY A 664 18.84 -3.59 15.60
N ALA A 665 20.04 -3.05 15.42
CA ALA A 665 20.33 -2.11 14.34
C ALA A 665 20.30 -2.82 12.97
N SER A 666 19.47 -2.34 12.03
CA SER A 666 19.79 -2.50 10.62
C SER A 666 20.66 -1.32 10.22
N ASP A 667 21.85 -1.57 9.69
CA ASP A 667 22.69 -0.52 9.12
C ASP A 667 21.91 0.16 7.99
N ASP A 668 21.50 1.40 8.24
CA ASP A 668 20.94 2.25 7.20
C ASP A 668 22.06 3.12 6.62
N LEU A 669 22.80 2.51 5.70
CA LEU A 669 23.88 3.19 4.98
C LEU A 669 23.37 4.39 4.15
N ALA A 670 22.09 4.43 3.84
CA ALA A 670 21.50 5.47 2.99
C ALA A 670 21.30 6.80 3.75
N SER A 671 21.11 6.75 5.08
CA SER A 671 20.88 7.97 5.89
C SER A 671 22.16 8.67 6.34
N GLY A 672 23.35 8.05 6.18
CA GLY A 672 24.62 8.60 6.66
C GLY A 672 24.73 8.76 8.18
N GLN A 673 23.74 8.33 8.95
CA GLN A 673 23.71 8.42 10.41
C GLN A 673 24.39 7.20 11.03
N SER A 674 25.09 7.41 12.15
CA SER A 674 25.66 6.28 12.89
C SER A 674 24.55 5.42 13.49
N THR A 675 24.77 4.10 13.56
CA THR A 675 23.83 3.13 14.17
C THR A 675 23.43 3.53 15.59
N PHE A 676 24.34 4.13 16.34
CA PHE A 676 24.07 4.63 17.68
C PHE A 676 23.13 5.86 17.67
N MET A 677 23.26 6.77 16.71
CA MET A 677 22.37 7.94 16.59
C MET A 677 20.96 7.51 16.23
N ILE A 678 20.80 6.55 15.32
CA ILE A 678 19.50 5.97 14.96
C ILE A 678 18.87 5.33 16.22
N GLU A 679 19.64 4.56 16.98
CA GLU A 679 19.19 3.96 18.23
C GLU A 679 18.70 5.01 19.22
N MET A 680 19.47 6.09 19.44
CA MET A 680 19.10 7.15 20.37
C MET A 680 17.87 7.94 19.92
N ASN A 681 17.70 8.14 18.62
CA ASN A 681 16.49 8.75 18.05
C ASN A 681 15.25 7.88 18.29
N GLU A 682 15.35 6.56 18.10
CA GLU A 682 14.25 5.62 18.39
C GLU A 682 13.93 5.62 19.89
N VAL A 683 14.92 5.53 20.77
CA VAL A 683 14.71 5.57 22.23
C VAL A 683 14.10 6.91 22.65
N SER A 684 14.58 8.03 22.12
CA SER A 684 14.00 9.36 22.37
C SER A 684 12.53 9.42 21.93
N ASN A 685 12.21 8.88 20.77
CA ASN A 685 10.84 8.80 20.27
C ASN A 685 9.96 7.99 21.23
N ILE A 686 10.42 6.84 21.69
CA ILE A 686 9.71 5.98 22.63
C ILE A 686 9.46 6.73 23.95
N LEU A 687 10.50 7.27 24.58
CA LEU A 687 10.39 7.91 25.90
C LEU A 687 9.50 9.16 25.89
N ARG A 688 9.45 9.89 24.78
CA ARG A 688 8.59 11.08 24.63
C ARG A 688 7.13 10.74 24.40
N ASN A 689 6.81 9.56 23.82
CA ASN A 689 5.46 9.25 23.31
C ASN A 689 4.78 8.12 24.03
N ALA A 690 5.51 7.30 24.76
CA ALA A 690 4.92 6.25 25.55
C ALA A 690 4.07 6.82 26.68
N THR A 691 3.05 6.09 27.06
CA THR A 691 2.17 6.36 28.20
C THR A 691 2.25 5.20 29.18
N SER A 692 1.65 5.35 30.35
CA SER A 692 1.57 4.25 31.32
C SER A 692 0.76 3.04 30.81
N LYS A 693 -0.04 3.21 29.74
CA LYS A 693 -0.79 2.13 29.10
C LYS A 693 0.00 1.44 27.99
N SER A 694 1.13 1.97 27.59
CA SER A 694 1.94 1.43 26.49
C SER A 694 2.69 0.15 26.86
N LEU A 695 3.03 -0.65 25.83
CA LEU A 695 3.92 -1.81 25.91
C LEU A 695 5.22 -1.50 25.18
N LEU A 696 6.33 -1.57 25.88
CA LEU A 696 7.67 -1.28 25.34
C LEU A 696 8.47 -2.57 25.19
N ILE A 697 9.08 -2.75 24.01
CA ILE A 697 9.99 -3.85 23.68
C ILE A 697 11.34 -3.24 23.35
N LEU A 698 12.28 -3.31 24.30
CA LEU A 698 13.60 -2.68 24.19
C LEU A 698 14.68 -3.76 24.17
N ASP A 699 15.37 -3.89 23.06
CA ASP A 699 16.40 -4.91 22.86
C ASP A 699 17.77 -4.29 22.66
N GLU A 700 18.71 -4.61 23.56
CA GLU A 700 20.12 -4.24 23.52
C GLU A 700 20.38 -2.73 23.43
N ILE A 701 19.74 -1.93 24.27
CA ILE A 701 19.99 -0.49 24.35
C ILE A 701 21.42 -0.21 24.84
N GLY A 702 22.09 0.73 24.18
CA GLY A 702 23.46 1.18 24.54
C GLY A 702 24.60 0.35 23.93
N ARG A 703 24.29 -0.58 22.99
CA ARG A 703 25.32 -1.43 22.38
C ARG A 703 26.20 -0.69 21.37
N GLY A 704 25.75 0.41 20.80
CA GLY A 704 26.44 1.15 19.73
C GLY A 704 27.55 2.10 20.23
N THR A 705 27.86 2.13 21.54
CA THR A 705 28.85 3.03 22.13
C THR A 705 29.76 2.29 23.11
N SER A 706 30.60 3.04 23.88
CA SER A 706 31.46 2.43 24.90
C SER A 706 30.64 1.71 25.98
N THR A 707 31.20 0.68 26.60
CA THR A 707 30.50 -0.16 27.57
C THR A 707 29.91 0.65 28.72
N PHE A 708 30.69 1.62 29.26
CA PHE A 708 30.24 2.45 30.38
C PHE A 708 29.14 3.44 30.00
N ASP A 709 29.26 4.11 28.85
CA ASP A 709 28.23 5.01 28.35
C ASP A 709 26.95 4.25 28.05
N GLY A 710 27.04 3.10 27.34
CA GLY A 710 25.92 2.25 27.02
C GLY A 710 25.18 1.72 28.25
N LEU A 711 25.92 1.24 29.26
CA LEU A 711 25.36 0.80 30.54
C LEU A 711 24.65 1.96 31.25
N SER A 712 25.29 3.15 31.31
CA SER A 712 24.76 4.33 32.00
C SER A 712 23.45 4.80 31.36
N ILE A 713 23.38 4.81 30.02
CA ILE A 713 22.15 5.14 29.26
C ILE A 713 21.06 4.10 29.52
N ALA A 714 21.36 2.80 29.40
CA ALA A 714 20.43 1.74 29.64
C ALA A 714 19.85 1.77 31.07
N TRP A 715 20.70 2.02 32.06
CA TRP A 715 20.30 2.19 33.45
C TRP A 715 19.33 3.36 33.61
N ALA A 716 19.71 4.55 33.13
CA ALA A 716 18.89 5.75 33.23
C ALA A 716 17.53 5.60 32.49
N VAL A 717 17.50 4.88 31.35
CA VAL A 717 16.25 4.56 30.61
C VAL A 717 15.32 3.69 31.47
N ILE A 718 15.86 2.65 32.14
CA ILE A 718 15.07 1.79 33.01
C ILE A 718 14.53 2.59 34.21
N GLU A 719 15.36 3.45 34.83
CA GLU A 719 14.96 4.35 35.95
C GLU A 719 13.83 5.28 35.52
N HIS A 720 13.95 5.90 34.34
CA HIS A 720 12.92 6.78 33.79
C HIS A 720 11.58 6.04 33.55
N ILE A 721 11.63 4.85 32.95
CA ILE A 721 10.44 4.03 32.66
C ILE A 721 9.81 3.52 33.96
N SER A 722 10.62 3.10 34.95
CA SER A 722 10.12 2.56 36.23
C SER A 722 9.40 3.60 37.08
N ASN A 723 9.72 4.89 36.89
CA ASN A 723 9.12 5.98 37.64
C ASN A 723 7.67 6.23 37.18
N ARG A 724 6.71 5.83 37.99
CA ARG A 724 5.28 5.97 37.67
C ARG A 724 4.79 7.40 37.51
N LYS A 725 5.51 8.39 38.05
CA LYS A 725 5.18 9.80 37.89
C LYS A 725 5.64 10.33 36.53
N LEU A 726 6.65 9.70 35.93
CA LEU A 726 7.17 10.05 34.61
C LEU A 726 6.54 9.22 33.51
N LEU A 727 6.56 7.89 33.63
CA LEU A 727 6.06 6.99 32.59
C LEU A 727 5.30 5.77 33.15
N GLY A 728 5.97 4.84 33.84
CA GLY A 728 5.32 3.64 34.39
C GLY A 728 4.78 2.66 33.35
N ALA A 729 5.39 2.57 32.17
CA ALA A 729 4.97 1.72 31.06
C ALA A 729 5.44 0.27 31.24
N LYS A 730 4.61 -0.69 30.83
CA LYS A 730 4.96 -2.11 30.79
C LYS A 730 6.08 -2.36 29.81
N THR A 731 7.18 -2.96 30.28
CA THR A 731 8.40 -3.05 29.47
C THR A 731 9.06 -4.42 29.56
N LEU A 732 9.42 -4.99 28.40
CA LEU A 732 10.36 -6.07 28.27
C LEU A 732 11.70 -5.46 27.80
N PHE A 733 12.75 -5.62 28.59
CA PHE A 733 14.04 -5.03 28.36
C PHE A 733 15.10 -6.12 28.26
N ALA A 734 15.53 -6.47 27.06
CA ALA A 734 16.62 -7.41 26.87
C ALA A 734 17.98 -6.71 26.85
N THR A 735 18.94 -7.29 27.54
CA THR A 735 20.27 -6.73 27.68
C THR A 735 21.35 -7.79 27.79
N HIS A 736 22.57 -7.39 27.45
CA HIS A 736 23.79 -8.16 27.75
C HIS A 736 24.57 -7.57 28.94
N TYR A 737 24.11 -6.43 29.48
CA TYR A 737 24.67 -5.83 30.68
C TYR A 737 24.13 -6.55 31.92
N HIS A 738 24.97 -7.40 32.55
CA HIS A 738 24.60 -8.16 33.75
C HIS A 738 24.37 -7.22 34.95
N GLU A 739 25.02 -6.08 34.95
CA GLU A 739 24.96 -5.06 36.00
C GLU A 739 23.54 -4.52 36.19
N LEU A 740 22.73 -4.51 35.11
CA LEU A 740 21.34 -4.07 35.21
C LEU A 740 20.44 -5.00 36.05
N THR A 741 20.91 -6.23 36.35
CA THR A 741 20.19 -7.13 37.26
C THR A 741 20.15 -6.65 38.70
N GLU A 742 21.08 -5.75 39.09
CA GLU A 742 21.09 -5.14 40.40
C GLU A 742 19.90 -4.17 40.66
N LEU A 743 19.17 -3.80 39.60
CA LEU A 743 17.97 -2.97 39.71
C LEU A 743 16.83 -3.66 40.43
N GLU A 744 16.76 -5.00 40.34
CA GLU A 744 15.83 -5.80 41.16
C GLU A 744 16.25 -5.66 42.65
N GLY A 745 15.32 -5.35 43.50
CA GLY A 745 15.56 -5.04 44.90
C GLY A 745 15.83 -3.58 45.23
N LYS A 746 16.30 -2.77 44.24
CA LYS A 746 16.37 -1.30 44.36
C LYS A 746 15.10 -0.62 43.92
N MET A 747 14.45 -1.19 42.89
CA MET A 747 13.20 -0.73 42.34
C MET A 747 12.16 -1.83 42.51
N SER A 748 11.04 -1.51 43.17
CA SER A 748 10.00 -2.49 43.54
C SER A 748 9.20 -3.03 42.35
N ASN A 749 9.36 -2.44 41.17
CA ASN A 749 8.63 -2.77 39.95
C ASN A 749 9.50 -3.31 38.80
N VAL A 750 10.78 -3.58 39.10
CA VAL A 750 11.72 -4.21 38.15
C VAL A 750 11.97 -5.65 38.60
N ASN A 751 11.93 -6.59 37.68
CA ASN A 751 12.10 -8.01 37.90
C ASN A 751 13.08 -8.60 36.89
N ASN A 752 13.97 -9.47 37.35
CA ASN A 752 14.97 -10.12 36.51
C ASN A 752 14.51 -11.47 35.99
N TYR A 753 14.82 -11.69 34.74
CA TYR A 753 14.61 -12.95 34.05
C TYR A 753 15.87 -13.31 33.25
N CYS A 754 16.08 -14.60 33.05
CA CYS A 754 17.14 -15.08 32.18
C CYS A 754 16.67 -16.25 31.31
N ILE A 755 17.42 -16.53 30.25
CA ILE A 755 17.19 -17.73 29.46
C ILE A 755 17.87 -18.91 30.15
N ALA A 756 17.10 -19.98 30.37
CA ALA A 756 17.62 -21.21 30.94
C ALA A 756 18.61 -21.85 29.97
N VAL A 757 19.80 -22.15 30.50
CA VAL A 757 20.90 -22.82 29.81
C VAL A 757 21.23 -24.09 30.54
N LYS A 758 21.46 -25.21 29.81
CA LYS A 758 21.95 -26.44 30.36
C LYS A 758 23.41 -26.62 29.94
N GLU A 759 24.29 -26.59 30.89
CA GLU A 759 25.73 -26.87 30.70
C GLU A 759 25.92 -28.39 30.58
N LYS A 760 26.66 -28.83 29.57
CA LYS A 760 27.04 -30.23 29.35
C LYS A 760 28.56 -30.31 29.10
N GLY A 761 29.33 -30.25 30.19
CA GLY A 761 30.79 -30.06 30.10
C GLY A 761 31.12 -28.67 29.54
N ASP A 762 31.97 -28.63 28.50
CA ASP A 762 32.33 -27.39 27.78
C ASP A 762 31.27 -26.91 26.77
N ASP A 763 30.21 -27.72 26.55
CA ASP A 763 29.15 -27.36 25.61
C ASP A 763 27.90 -26.83 26.35
N ILE A 764 27.17 -25.95 25.69
CA ILE A 764 25.94 -25.39 26.23
C ILE A 764 24.76 -25.74 25.32
N VAL A 765 23.62 -26.00 25.94
CA VAL A 765 22.34 -26.17 25.24
C VAL A 765 21.40 -25.09 25.75
N PHE A 766 20.93 -24.24 24.81
CA PHE A 766 19.92 -23.25 25.11
C PHE A 766 18.54 -23.90 25.19
N LEU A 767 17.94 -23.88 26.38
CA LEU A 767 16.60 -24.44 26.57
C LEU A 767 15.48 -23.56 26.02
N ARG A 768 15.80 -22.33 25.57
CA ARG A 768 14.83 -21.36 25.03
C ARG A 768 13.66 -21.05 25.98
N LYS A 769 13.83 -21.33 27.28
CA LYS A 769 12.84 -21.09 28.34
C LYS A 769 13.28 -19.89 29.18
N ILE A 770 12.39 -18.93 29.36
CA ILE A 770 12.58 -17.77 30.24
C ILE A 770 12.25 -18.19 31.67
N VAL A 771 13.15 -17.93 32.59
CA VAL A 771 13.01 -18.26 34.02
C VAL A 771 13.33 -17.02 34.86
N LYS A 772 12.79 -16.96 36.08
CA LYS A 772 13.05 -15.85 37.00
C LYS A 772 14.50 -15.94 37.53
N GLY A 773 15.19 -14.79 37.56
CA GLY A 773 16.57 -14.63 38.06
C GLY A 773 17.46 -13.95 37.02
N GLY A 774 18.68 -13.57 37.44
CA GLY A 774 19.72 -13.03 36.56
C GLY A 774 20.64 -14.12 36.01
N ALA A 775 21.25 -13.92 34.84
CA ALA A 775 22.35 -14.76 34.38
C ALA A 775 23.68 -14.27 34.96
N ASP A 776 24.33 -15.14 35.73
CA ASP A 776 25.58 -14.79 36.39
C ASP A 776 26.82 -14.92 35.47
N LYS A 777 26.66 -15.53 34.28
CA LYS A 777 27.76 -15.82 33.36
C LYS A 777 27.49 -15.27 31.98
N SER A 778 28.51 -14.76 31.32
CA SER A 778 28.51 -14.48 29.89
C SER A 778 28.81 -15.77 29.10
N TYR A 779 28.02 -16.06 28.05
CA TYR A 779 28.18 -17.24 27.19
C TYR A 779 28.71 -16.90 25.79
N GLY A 780 29.28 -15.70 25.59
CA GLY A 780 29.75 -15.23 24.26
C GLY A 780 30.81 -16.14 23.63
N ILE A 781 31.75 -16.65 24.43
CA ILE A 781 32.79 -17.57 23.95
C ILE A 781 32.24 -18.93 23.53
N GLN A 782 31.25 -19.46 24.27
CA GLN A 782 30.57 -20.70 23.93
C GLN A 782 29.74 -20.54 22.63
N VAL A 783 29.10 -19.39 22.45
CA VAL A 783 28.39 -19.08 21.19
C VAL A 783 29.37 -19.01 20.01
N ALA A 784 30.56 -18.40 20.21
CA ALA A 784 31.59 -18.35 19.19
C ALA A 784 32.08 -19.76 18.80
N LYS A 785 32.23 -20.67 19.78
CA LYS A 785 32.54 -22.10 19.55
C LYS A 785 31.44 -22.77 18.71
N LEU A 786 30.17 -22.58 19.06
CA LEU A 786 29.03 -23.10 18.30
C LEU A 786 28.95 -22.57 16.88
N ALA A 787 29.41 -21.35 16.65
CA ALA A 787 29.48 -20.72 15.33
C ALA A 787 30.66 -21.22 14.47
N GLY A 788 31.53 -22.08 15.02
CA GLY A 788 32.66 -22.65 14.31
C GLY A 788 33.94 -21.78 14.32
N VAL A 789 34.08 -20.86 15.26
CA VAL A 789 35.34 -20.13 15.44
C VAL A 789 36.44 -21.11 15.87
N PRO A 790 37.66 -21.03 15.28
CA PRO A 790 38.72 -21.98 15.56
C PRO A 790 39.05 -22.10 17.05
N ASP A 791 39.30 -23.34 17.53
CA ASP A 791 39.52 -23.66 18.95
C ASP A 791 40.65 -22.84 19.56
N MET A 792 41.75 -22.59 18.83
CA MET A 792 42.85 -21.76 19.30
C MET A 792 42.41 -20.32 19.69
N VAL A 793 41.44 -19.75 18.98
CA VAL A 793 40.88 -18.43 19.27
C VAL A 793 39.96 -18.52 20.50
N ILE A 794 39.20 -19.59 20.60
CA ILE A 794 38.28 -19.84 21.72
C ILE A 794 39.08 -20.03 23.04
N ASP A 795 40.14 -20.82 23.04
CA ASP A 795 40.96 -21.09 24.21
C ASP A 795 41.68 -19.81 24.67
N ARG A 796 42.22 -19.03 23.72
CA ARG A 796 42.84 -17.73 24.04
C ARG A 796 41.81 -16.72 24.60
N ALA A 797 40.57 -16.72 24.06
CA ALA A 797 39.50 -15.86 24.57
C ALA A 797 39.13 -16.22 26.03
N LYS A 798 39.12 -17.49 26.41
CA LYS A 798 38.87 -17.97 27.78
C LYS A 798 39.95 -17.43 28.73
N GLU A 799 41.23 -17.56 28.37
CA GLU A 799 42.38 -17.03 29.17
C GLU A 799 42.25 -15.51 29.37
N ILE A 800 41.88 -14.76 28.33
CA ILE A 800 41.73 -13.31 28.40
C ILE A 800 40.59 -12.91 29.34
N VAL A 801 39.44 -13.60 29.26
CA VAL A 801 38.27 -13.33 30.12
C VAL A 801 38.62 -13.56 31.59
N GLU A 802 39.35 -14.64 31.94
CA GLU A 802 39.82 -14.89 33.30
C GLU A 802 40.66 -13.72 33.82
N GLN A 803 41.63 -13.21 33.01
CA GLN A 803 42.47 -12.06 33.38
C GLN A 803 41.70 -10.73 33.52
N LEU A 804 40.56 -10.57 32.75
CA LEU A 804 39.75 -9.35 32.83
C LEU A 804 38.76 -9.37 34.01
N THR A 805 38.35 -10.55 34.44
CA THR A 805 37.38 -10.71 35.54
C THR A 805 38.01 -10.46 36.91
N ASP A 806 39.33 -10.63 37.03
CA ASP A 806 40.09 -10.36 38.26
C ASP A 806 40.29 -8.86 38.57
N ASN A 807 39.88 -7.93 37.69
CA ASN A 807 40.01 -6.50 37.87
C ASN A 807 38.67 -5.81 38.16
N ASP A 808 38.28 -5.67 39.43
CA ASP A 808 37.41 -4.70 40.14
C ASP A 808 36.48 -3.74 39.33
N ILE A 809 35.64 -4.24 38.46
CA ILE A 809 34.52 -3.46 37.87
C ILE A 809 33.30 -3.52 38.79
N ILE A 810 33.11 -4.64 39.49
CA ILE A 810 31.91 -4.92 40.31
C ILE A 810 31.85 -4.03 41.55
N GLU A 811 32.98 -3.73 42.22
CA GLU A 811 33.00 -2.87 43.41
C GLU A 811 32.66 -1.40 43.12
N LYS A 812 33.03 -0.86 41.95
CA LYS A 812 32.67 0.51 41.54
C LYS A 812 31.21 0.67 41.21
N VAL A 813 30.57 -0.33 40.59
CA VAL A 813 29.13 -0.32 40.28
C VAL A 813 28.30 -0.43 41.57
N GLN A 814 28.74 -1.22 42.56
CA GLN A 814 28.06 -1.33 43.86
C GLN A 814 28.12 -0.02 44.67
N SER A 815 29.17 0.76 44.56
CA SER A 815 29.31 2.05 45.26
C SER A 815 28.38 3.14 44.67
N ILE A 816 28.19 3.18 43.39
CA ILE A 816 27.22 4.10 42.71
C ILE A 816 25.80 3.76 43.09
N ALA A 817 25.46 2.48 43.19
CA ALA A 817 24.16 2.00 43.59
C ALA A 817 23.74 2.32 45.02
N GLN A 818 24.71 2.55 45.93
CA GLN A 818 24.44 2.95 47.31
C GLN A 818 24.15 4.45 47.48
N THR A 819 24.43 5.27 46.47
CA THR A 819 24.23 6.73 46.53
C THR A 819 22.85 7.20 46.14
N THR A 820 22.01 6.35 45.54
CA THR A 820 20.67 6.71 45.04
C THR A 820 19.60 6.83 46.15
N ASN A 821 19.89 6.48 47.38
CA ASN A 821 18.92 6.53 48.49
C ASN A 821 18.89 7.84 49.31
N LYS A 822 19.57 8.92 48.85
CA LYS A 822 19.50 10.22 49.54
C LYS A 822 19.41 11.37 48.54
N SER A 823 18.20 11.72 48.10
CA SER A 823 17.91 13.12 47.74
C SER A 823 16.42 13.38 47.52
N ASP A 824 15.68 13.50 48.63
CA ASP A 824 14.64 14.49 48.71
C ASP A 824 15.30 15.85 48.91
N LYS A 825 15.72 16.51 47.86
CA LYS A 825 16.01 17.96 47.87
C LYS A 825 15.68 18.55 46.50
N LYS A 826 14.80 19.58 46.56
CA LYS A 826 14.35 20.46 45.48
C LYS A 826 15.42 20.66 44.43
N ALA A 827 15.06 20.35 43.17
CA ALA A 827 15.84 20.68 41.99
C ALA A 827 15.96 22.20 41.84
N SER A 828 17.15 22.71 42.15
CA SER A 828 17.61 23.98 41.60
C SER A 828 18.20 23.70 40.24
N VAL A 829 17.81 24.49 39.25
CA VAL A 829 18.34 24.46 37.88
C VAL A 829 19.86 24.54 37.92
N PRO A 830 20.64 23.63 37.36
CA PRO A 830 22.07 23.79 37.24
C PRO A 830 22.38 24.89 36.22
N LYS A 831 23.09 25.93 36.69
CA LYS A 831 23.87 26.80 35.79
C LYS A 831 24.99 25.96 35.20
N TYR A 832 25.07 25.93 33.90
CA TYR A 832 26.25 25.42 33.19
C TYR A 832 27.40 26.37 33.44
N ASP A 833 28.43 25.91 34.15
CA ASP A 833 29.74 26.53 34.16
C ASP A 833 30.52 26.06 32.94
N GLU A 834 31.00 27.04 32.19
CA GLU A 834 31.97 26.87 31.10
C GLU A 834 33.28 26.36 31.67
N VAL A 835 33.61 25.09 31.55
CA VAL A 835 35.02 24.62 31.60
C VAL A 835 35.19 23.33 30.76
N ASP A 836 36.14 23.41 29.80
CA ASP A 836 36.88 22.37 29.09
C ASP A 836 36.16 21.47 28.08
N LEU A 837 35.89 22.06 26.92
CA LEU A 837 35.84 21.36 25.62
C LEU A 837 37.17 21.52 24.84
N ALA A 838 38.28 21.26 25.49
CA ALA A 838 39.60 21.24 24.85
C ALA A 838 40.26 19.89 25.09
N GLN A 839 39.83 18.85 24.43
CA GLN A 839 40.71 17.73 24.03
C GLN A 839 40.00 16.76 23.08
N PHE A 840 40.64 16.60 21.92
CA PHE A 840 40.43 15.60 20.87
C PHE A 840 39.27 15.82 19.87
N SER A 841 39.50 16.79 18.98
CA SER A 841 38.98 16.68 17.60
C SER A 841 40.20 16.48 16.68
N LEU A 842 40.28 15.33 16.05
CA LEU A 842 41.29 15.00 15.03
C LEU A 842 40.87 15.42 13.61
N PHE A 843 39.81 16.20 13.51
CA PHE A 843 39.37 16.83 12.28
C PHE A 843 38.99 18.27 12.59
N ASP A 844 39.69 19.21 11.97
CA ASP A 844 39.36 20.64 11.99
C ASP A 844 37.94 20.82 11.36
N THR A 845 36.93 20.88 12.20
CA THR A 845 35.62 21.35 11.83
C THR A 845 35.59 22.86 12.00
N VAL A 846 35.61 23.61 10.91
CA VAL A 846 35.28 25.03 10.87
C VAL A 846 33.92 25.20 11.56
N THR A 847 33.88 25.89 12.69
CA THR A 847 32.67 26.16 13.46
C THR A 847 31.83 27.25 12.74
N ASP A 848 30.49 27.28 12.95
CA ASP A 848 29.63 28.35 12.40
C ASP A 848 30.12 29.73 12.83
N GLU A 849 30.78 29.81 13.97
CA GLU A 849 31.39 31.03 14.50
C GLU A 849 32.51 31.58 13.62
N ASP A 850 33.28 30.74 12.91
CA ASP A 850 34.36 31.20 12.03
C ASP A 850 33.80 31.86 10.76
N VAL A 851 32.71 31.34 10.21
CA VAL A 851 32.04 31.92 9.04
C VAL A 851 31.29 33.20 9.43
N ILE A 852 30.69 33.20 10.60
CA ILE A 852 30.00 34.40 11.16
C ILE A 852 31.01 35.47 11.55
N ALA A 853 32.19 35.13 12.10
CA ALA A 853 33.26 36.08 12.42
C ALA A 853 33.80 36.69 11.13
N GLU A 854 34.12 35.88 10.12
CA GLU A 854 34.57 36.37 8.80
C GLU A 854 33.51 37.25 8.12
N LEU A 855 32.23 36.92 8.25
CA LEU A 855 31.12 37.75 7.72
C LEU A 855 31.00 39.10 8.45
N LYS A 856 31.27 39.15 9.76
CA LYS A 856 31.24 40.38 10.57
C LYS A 856 32.42 41.30 10.30
N GLU A 857 33.55 40.79 9.86
CA GLU A 857 34.75 41.58 9.53
C GLU A 857 34.72 42.19 8.13
N ILE A 858 33.78 41.80 7.29
CA ILE A 858 33.63 42.29 5.90
C ILE A 858 32.96 43.64 5.93
N ASP A 859 33.68 44.68 5.49
CA ASP A 859 33.10 46.01 5.24
C ASP A 859 32.51 46.06 3.84
N ILE A 860 31.18 45.90 3.75
CA ILE A 860 30.41 45.87 2.51
C ILE A 860 30.56 47.18 1.70
N THR A 861 30.87 48.31 2.36
CA THR A 861 30.95 49.62 1.71
C THR A 861 32.23 49.78 0.89
N THR A 862 33.24 48.94 1.10
CA THR A 862 34.53 48.97 0.40
C THR A 862 34.67 47.92 -0.71
N LEU A 863 33.68 47.02 -0.86
CA LEU A 863 33.74 45.95 -1.84
C LEU A 863 33.15 46.34 -3.19
N THR A 864 33.80 45.97 -4.28
CA THR A 864 33.16 46.03 -5.59
C THR A 864 32.11 44.92 -5.73
N PRO A 865 31.10 45.07 -6.63
CA PRO A 865 30.10 44.01 -6.82
C PRO A 865 30.68 42.63 -7.15
N LEU A 866 31.80 42.59 -7.87
CA LEU A 866 32.49 41.34 -8.22
C LEU A 866 33.17 40.73 -7.00
N ASP A 867 33.79 41.56 -6.13
CA ASP A 867 34.45 41.07 -4.89
C ASP A 867 33.40 40.62 -3.89
N ALA A 868 32.24 41.25 -3.81
CA ALA A 868 31.13 40.83 -2.96
C ALA A 868 30.59 39.46 -3.40
N MET A 869 30.41 39.24 -4.71
CA MET A 869 30.00 37.93 -5.25
C MET A 869 31.05 36.84 -4.96
N ASN A 870 32.33 37.12 -5.16
CA ASN A 870 33.43 36.17 -4.89
C ASN A 870 33.51 35.83 -3.38
N THR A 871 33.31 36.80 -2.54
CA THR A 871 33.31 36.59 -1.09
C THR A 871 32.12 35.77 -0.64
N LEU A 872 30.91 36.04 -1.15
CA LEU A 872 29.73 35.23 -0.88
C LEU A 872 29.88 33.79 -1.40
N TYR A 873 30.44 33.59 -2.59
CA TYR A 873 30.74 32.28 -3.15
C TYR A 873 31.75 31.50 -2.29
N ARG A 874 32.78 32.17 -1.80
CA ARG A 874 33.77 31.57 -0.91
C ARG A 874 33.17 31.15 0.43
N LEU A 875 32.36 32.00 1.07
CA LEU A 875 31.65 31.69 2.32
C LEU A 875 30.64 30.57 2.12
N GLN A 876 29.90 30.55 0.99
CA GLN A 876 28.98 29.48 0.64
C GLN A 876 29.73 28.14 0.42
N ASN A 877 30.89 28.13 -0.22
CA ASN A 877 31.70 26.92 -0.38
C ASN A 877 32.28 26.43 0.92
N LYS A 878 32.66 27.32 1.86
CA LYS A 878 33.04 26.93 3.20
C LYS A 878 31.89 26.26 3.96
N LEU A 879 30.65 26.67 3.72
CA LEU A 879 29.46 26.03 4.28
C LEU A 879 29.09 24.71 3.59
N LYS A 880 29.26 24.62 2.25
CA LYS A 880 28.93 23.43 1.47
C LYS A 880 29.94 22.29 1.59
N ASN A 881 31.23 22.58 1.82
CA ASN A 881 32.28 21.56 1.96
C ASN A 881 32.36 20.99 3.38
N ARG A 882 31.28 21.09 4.16
CA ARG A 882 31.16 20.52 5.52
C ARG A 882 30.70 19.07 5.56
N TRP A 883 30.41 18.48 4.38
CA TRP A 883 29.89 17.09 4.26
C TRP A 883 30.81 16.27 3.38
#